data_61046753387bd4d79af08a61a474e6c7
#
_entry.id   61046753387bd4d79af08a61a474e6c7
#
_cell.length_a   1.000
_cell.length_b   1.000
_cell.length_c   1.000
_cell.angle_alpha   90.00
_cell.angle_beta   90.00
_cell.angle_gamma   90.00
#
_symmetry.space_group_name_H-M   'P 1'
#
loop_
_entity.id
_entity.type
_entity.pdbx_description
1 polymer ?
#
loop_
_entity_poly.entity_id
_entity_poly.type
_entity_poly.pdbx_seq_one_letter_code
_entity_poly.pdbx_strand_id
1 'polypeptide(L)'
;KNTKILVPMVDINMLMACCSLLQDLLSPEKYEVLEYWFIFCFTAACGFCLCEVDGVDYRKNFSNWWKNEMKTIKYPSKGTIFDYFVKESRLEEWTAAVEEIPYSSETPMGDVTVPTSETVAMTYIMKSLINMNHSIMLIGLAGCGKTQSCLGLLRNLPADTFMFYAMNMSFYTDSTLLQAMMENPLEKKAGKLYAPPGKLQLIYFIDDLNMPALDKYNTQSAIELMKEKQDYGHWWDRSKISVKDIGNTQYITCMNPTAGSFIVNPRLQRHFWTCAVPFPDQSSLLVIYQTFMKGHFERLPFKASIVETISGVIKAALSLHANVVSSFRKTAANFHYEFNIRHMSGIFSGLLSAKPAEFSDGEKLVLLWIHESERVYGDRLVSVQDLKKYRGLAAELSKKMFGKYNFQKFFQEKNPEPLVFAPFSKGISEMDGGGFYDRIAGYDRLSELLMQALNEYNENNAAMDLVLFGDAMCHVGKICRIITSIPGHPLLVGVGGSGRQSLSRLSSYTCLYLTMMIVISGNYGMNDLKADLQAMYTKAGVKDEGVMFLFTDGQITNEKFLVYINDLLASGDIADLYASDEKDAIRNAVRSGCKGAGIQDTPENLWMFFIGRIRKNLHMSLCFSPVGDAMRNRAKKFPALVNCTVIDWFQPWPMD
;
A
#
# COMPACT_ATOMS: atom_id res chain seq x y z
N LYS A 1 2.23 16.63 30.70
CA LYS A 1 1.26 15.87 31.50
C LYS A 1 -0.17 15.92 30.94
N ASN A 2 -0.49 16.88 30.08
CA ASN A 2 -1.84 17.09 29.54
C ASN A 2 -1.99 16.66 28.07
N THR A 3 -0.99 15.99 27.49
CA THR A 3 -1.01 15.50 26.11
C THR A 3 -0.96 13.99 26.09
N LYS A 4 -1.80 13.38 25.25
CA LYS A 4 -1.70 11.95 24.91
C LYS A 4 -0.91 11.80 23.62
N ILE A 5 -0.04 10.81 23.58
CA ILE A 5 0.76 10.42 22.41
C ILE A 5 0.44 8.97 22.06
N LEU A 6 0.55 8.63 20.78
CA LEU A 6 0.23 7.26 20.30
C LEU A 6 1.17 6.20 20.86
N VAL A 7 2.42 6.56 21.08
CA VAL A 7 3.45 5.66 21.58
C VAL A 7 4.23 6.37 22.67
N PRO A 8 4.53 5.71 23.81
CA PRO A 8 5.30 6.32 24.89
C PRO A 8 6.64 6.84 24.40
N MET A 9 6.96 8.07 24.73
CA MET A 9 8.25 8.70 24.40
C MET A 9 8.97 9.12 25.67
N VAL A 10 10.29 9.15 25.57
CA VAL A 10 11.16 9.61 26.66
C VAL A 10 11.77 10.96 26.31
N ASP A 11 12.00 11.81 27.32
CA ASP A 11 12.48 13.19 27.12
C ASP A 11 13.84 13.24 26.39
N ILE A 12 14.72 12.27 26.63
CA ILE A 12 16.03 12.18 25.99
C ILE A 12 15.92 12.03 24.46
N ASN A 13 14.89 11.33 23.96
CA ASN A 13 14.63 11.18 22.53
C ASN A 13 14.38 12.56 21.88
N MET A 14 13.51 13.35 22.48
CA MET A 14 13.17 14.68 21.97
C MET A 14 14.38 15.63 22.00
N LEU A 15 15.19 15.57 23.06
CA LEU A 15 16.40 16.38 23.18
C LEU A 15 17.45 16.01 22.13
N MET A 16 17.69 14.71 21.93
CA MET A 16 18.64 14.24 20.92
C MET A 16 18.20 14.62 19.50
N ALA A 17 16.91 14.48 19.18
CA ALA A 17 16.37 14.90 17.90
C ALA A 17 16.49 16.42 17.69
N CYS A 18 16.22 17.22 18.72
CA CYS A 18 16.38 18.67 18.68
C CYS A 18 17.83 19.08 18.44
N CYS A 19 18.79 18.45 19.13
CA CYS A 19 20.21 18.69 18.92
C CYS A 19 20.66 18.33 17.49
N SER A 20 20.22 17.20 16.97
CA SER A 20 20.54 16.77 15.60
C SER A 20 19.99 17.76 14.55
N LEU A 21 18.75 18.22 14.72
CA LEU A 21 18.16 19.22 13.82
C LEU A 21 18.87 20.56 13.89
N LEU A 22 19.24 21.02 15.09
CA LEU A 22 20.03 22.26 15.26
C LEU A 22 21.39 22.14 14.61
N GLN A 23 22.06 20.99 14.74
CA GLN A 23 23.38 20.77 14.17
C GLN A 23 23.39 20.79 12.64
N ASP A 24 22.36 20.26 12.00
CA ASP A 24 22.23 20.26 10.53
C ASP A 24 21.75 21.62 9.98
N LEU A 25 20.70 22.18 10.60
CA LEU A 25 20.01 23.35 10.07
C LEU A 25 20.63 24.69 10.44
N LEU A 26 21.38 24.75 11.53
CA LEU A 26 21.97 25.99 12.03
C LEU A 26 23.39 26.16 11.50
N SER A 27 23.60 27.20 10.72
CA SER A 27 24.93 27.66 10.25
C SER A 27 25.28 29.02 10.84
N PRO A 28 26.56 29.42 10.86
CA PRO A 28 26.98 30.73 11.40
C PRO A 28 26.22 31.92 10.79
N GLU A 29 25.86 31.85 9.53
CA GLU A 29 25.11 32.89 8.82
C GLU A 29 23.67 33.05 9.33
N LYS A 30 23.14 32.06 10.06
CA LYS A 30 21.78 32.05 10.62
C LYS A 30 21.70 32.47 12.08
N TYR A 31 22.82 32.85 12.71
CA TYR A 31 22.84 33.21 14.15
C TYR A 31 22.04 34.46 14.49
N GLU A 32 21.81 35.37 13.53
CA GLU A 32 20.96 36.54 13.74
C GLU A 32 19.49 36.19 14.01
N VAL A 33 19.07 34.98 13.56
CA VAL A 33 17.72 34.46 13.72
C VAL A 33 17.67 33.13 14.49
N LEU A 34 18.64 32.96 15.38
CA LEU A 34 18.82 31.76 16.19
C LEU A 34 17.52 31.31 16.89
N GLU A 35 16.75 32.28 17.40
CA GLU A 35 15.51 31.99 18.12
C GLU A 35 14.47 31.33 17.25
N TYR A 36 14.34 31.74 15.98
CA TYR A 36 13.42 31.09 15.00
C TYR A 36 13.83 29.65 14.73
N TRP A 37 15.12 29.40 14.49
CA TRP A 37 15.64 28.06 14.24
C TRP A 37 15.54 27.18 15.47
N PHE A 38 15.85 27.69 16.65
CA PHE A 38 15.71 26.93 17.89
C PHE A 38 14.26 26.49 18.11
N ILE A 39 13.30 27.43 17.98
CA ILE A 39 11.88 27.14 18.16
C ILE A 39 11.38 26.17 17.08
N PHE A 40 11.82 26.33 15.83
CA PHE A 40 11.49 25.39 14.77
C PHE A 40 12.00 23.98 15.09
N CYS A 41 13.26 23.81 15.42
CA CYS A 41 13.85 22.51 15.75
C CYS A 41 13.21 21.88 16.99
N PHE A 42 12.92 22.69 18.01
CA PHE A 42 12.22 22.22 19.20
C PHE A 42 10.80 21.76 18.88
N THR A 43 10.06 22.52 18.09
CA THR A 43 8.71 22.16 17.64
C THR A 43 8.74 20.88 16.79
N ALA A 44 9.73 20.76 15.90
CA ALA A 44 9.92 19.57 15.08
C ALA A 44 10.25 18.32 15.91
N ALA A 45 11.11 18.47 16.92
CA ALA A 45 11.51 17.36 17.79
C ALA A 45 10.41 16.91 18.77
N CYS A 46 9.67 17.87 19.35
CA CYS A 46 8.73 17.60 20.45
C CYS A 46 7.27 17.54 20.01
N GLY A 47 6.91 18.15 18.89
CA GLY A 47 5.51 18.34 18.49
C GLY A 47 5.01 17.37 17.41
N PHE A 48 5.87 16.88 16.53
CA PHE A 48 5.44 15.97 15.46
C PHE A 48 5.05 14.57 15.95
N CYS A 49 5.34 14.21 17.19
CA CYS A 49 4.80 13.00 17.83
C CYS A 49 3.33 13.13 18.25
N LEU A 50 2.78 14.34 18.24
CA LEU A 50 1.39 14.61 18.62
C LEU A 50 0.44 14.39 17.44
N CYS A 51 -0.77 13.94 17.73
CA CYS A 51 -1.84 13.77 16.75
C CYS A 51 -3.21 13.85 17.43
N GLU A 52 -4.27 13.58 16.69
CA GLU A 52 -5.60 13.38 17.25
C GLU A 52 -5.69 12.03 17.96
N VAL A 53 -6.11 12.02 19.21
CA VAL A 53 -6.37 10.80 20.00
C VAL A 53 -7.71 10.97 20.73
N ASP A 54 -8.58 9.97 20.62
CA ASP A 54 -9.92 9.97 21.24
C ASP A 54 -10.77 11.22 20.90
N GLY A 55 -10.64 11.74 19.68
CA GLY A 55 -11.37 12.92 19.21
C GLY A 55 -10.80 14.26 19.72
N VAL A 56 -9.63 14.26 20.34
CA VAL A 56 -8.91 15.47 20.80
C VAL A 56 -7.66 15.68 19.97
N ASP A 57 -7.59 16.81 19.28
CA ASP A 57 -6.41 17.23 18.51
C ASP A 57 -5.34 17.83 19.42
N TYR A 58 -4.35 17.01 19.80
CA TYR A 58 -3.25 17.42 20.67
C TYR A 58 -2.23 18.32 19.96
N ARG A 59 -2.07 18.27 18.63
CA ARG A 59 -1.24 19.21 17.86
C ARG A 59 -1.79 20.63 17.98
N LYS A 60 -3.09 20.79 17.77
CA LYS A 60 -3.76 22.08 17.89
C LYS A 60 -3.69 22.63 19.32
N ASN A 61 -3.91 21.75 20.31
CA ASN A 61 -3.78 22.15 21.71
C ASN A 61 -2.36 22.60 22.07
N PHE A 62 -1.35 21.86 21.62
CA PHE A 62 0.06 22.23 21.79
C PHE A 62 0.37 23.54 21.07
N SER A 63 -0.08 23.73 19.85
CA SER A 63 0.10 24.96 19.09
C SER A 63 -0.50 26.18 19.80
N ASN A 64 -1.71 26.04 20.33
CA ASN A 64 -2.37 27.13 21.07
C ASN A 64 -1.61 27.48 22.36
N TRP A 65 -1.19 26.47 23.12
CA TRP A 65 -0.36 26.67 24.31
C TRP A 65 0.96 27.34 23.95
N TRP A 66 1.65 26.86 22.92
CA TRP A 66 2.93 27.40 22.47
C TRP A 66 2.85 28.86 22.06
N LYS A 67 1.85 29.24 21.25
CA LYS A 67 1.61 30.63 20.84
C LYS A 67 1.35 31.58 22.04
N ASN A 68 0.80 31.05 23.12
CA ASN A 68 0.54 31.84 24.34
C ASN A 68 1.79 31.99 25.22
N GLU A 69 2.62 30.96 25.31
CA GLU A 69 3.84 30.98 26.15
C GLU A 69 5.02 31.69 25.45
N MET A 70 5.24 31.37 24.16
CA MET A 70 6.38 31.89 23.40
C MET A 70 5.98 33.14 22.59
N LYS A 71 5.92 34.27 23.26
CA LYS A 71 5.51 35.57 22.66
C LYS A 71 6.61 36.26 21.86
N THR A 72 7.86 35.82 21.97
CA THR A 72 9.02 36.38 21.27
C THR A 72 8.89 36.23 19.74
N ILE A 73 8.33 35.13 19.28
CA ILE A 73 8.05 34.89 17.87
C ILE A 73 6.55 35.02 17.60
N LYS A 74 6.21 35.93 16.70
CA LYS A 74 4.83 36.14 16.27
C LYS A 74 4.49 35.19 15.13
N TYR A 75 3.86 34.09 15.46
CA TYR A 75 3.24 33.22 14.45
C TYR A 75 2.00 33.92 13.84
N PRO A 76 1.74 33.69 12.54
CA PRO A 76 0.48 34.12 11.93
C PRO A 76 -0.74 33.59 12.69
N SER A 77 -1.85 34.32 12.65
CA SER A 77 -3.09 33.91 13.33
C SER A 77 -3.76 32.70 12.68
N LYS A 78 -3.51 32.49 11.38
CA LYS A 78 -4.03 31.35 10.60
C LYS A 78 -3.20 30.10 10.88
N GLY A 79 -3.85 28.95 10.98
CA GLY A 79 -3.19 27.64 11.12
C GLY A 79 -2.51 27.41 12.48
N THR A 80 -1.73 26.35 12.53
CA THR A 80 -0.94 25.88 13.67
C THR A 80 0.53 26.26 13.50
N ILE A 81 1.35 26.08 14.53
CA ILE A 81 2.80 26.30 14.43
C ILE A 81 3.48 25.28 13.50
N PHE A 82 2.84 24.15 13.24
CA PHE A 82 3.33 23.08 12.36
C PHE A 82 3.18 23.39 10.87
N ASP A 83 2.36 24.40 10.55
CA ASP A 83 2.09 24.81 9.17
C ASP A 83 3.17 25.75 8.61
N TYR A 84 4.17 26.12 9.43
CA TYR A 84 5.20 27.08 9.08
C TYR A 84 6.61 26.51 9.21
N PHE A 85 7.51 26.99 8.37
CA PHE A 85 8.95 26.74 8.46
C PHE A 85 9.74 28.05 8.38
N VAL A 86 11.01 27.98 8.73
CA VAL A 86 11.90 29.14 8.70
C VAL A 86 12.62 29.21 7.36
N LYS A 87 12.45 30.34 6.67
CA LYS A 87 13.17 30.66 5.44
C LYS A 87 13.65 32.12 5.52
N GLU A 88 14.94 32.34 5.30
CA GLU A 88 15.54 33.68 5.26
C GLU A 88 15.06 34.64 6.37
N SER A 89 15.03 34.20 7.62
CA SER A 89 14.58 35.00 8.78
C SER A 89 13.06 35.24 8.88
N ARG A 90 12.24 34.52 8.12
CA ARG A 90 10.77 34.64 8.15
C ARG A 90 10.12 33.27 8.31
N LEU A 91 8.89 33.29 8.83
CA LEU A 91 8.03 32.12 8.83
C LEU A 91 7.24 32.10 7.51
N GLU A 92 7.46 31.07 6.71
CA GLU A 92 6.68 30.79 5.49
C GLU A 92 5.77 29.57 5.71
N GLU A 93 4.61 29.55 5.05
CA GLU A 93 3.72 28.37 5.07
C GLU A 93 4.32 27.25 4.23
N TRP A 94 4.21 26.00 4.68
CA TRP A 94 4.62 24.83 3.91
C TRP A 94 3.91 24.71 2.55
N THR A 95 2.71 25.28 2.43
CA THR A 95 1.96 25.35 1.17
C THR A 95 2.76 26.04 0.05
N ALA A 96 3.60 27.01 0.39
CA ALA A 96 4.47 27.70 -0.58
C ALA A 96 5.66 26.84 -1.05
N ALA A 97 6.01 25.80 -0.30
CA ALA A 97 7.08 24.87 -0.64
C ALA A 97 6.57 23.59 -1.37
N VAL A 98 5.26 23.49 -1.61
CA VAL A 98 4.67 22.38 -2.37
C VAL A 98 4.89 22.60 -3.85
N GLU A 99 5.67 21.75 -4.48
CA GLU A 99 5.87 21.75 -5.94
C GLU A 99 4.79 20.92 -6.63
N GLU A 100 4.24 21.44 -7.72
CA GLU A 100 3.32 20.68 -8.56
C GLU A 100 4.08 19.61 -9.34
N ILE A 101 3.67 18.37 -9.21
CA ILE A 101 4.27 17.26 -9.96
C ILE A 101 3.40 16.96 -11.19
N PRO A 102 3.99 16.95 -12.40
CA PRO A 102 3.28 16.47 -13.56
C PRO A 102 3.11 14.95 -13.49
N TYR A 103 1.86 14.48 -13.50
CA TYR A 103 1.56 13.06 -13.56
C TYR A 103 1.36 12.58 -15.00
N SER A 104 1.88 11.38 -15.32
CA SER A 104 1.59 10.65 -16.55
C SER A 104 1.01 9.28 -16.20
N SER A 105 -0.03 8.87 -16.89
CA SER A 105 -0.68 7.57 -16.69
C SER A 105 0.16 6.34 -17.08
N GLU A 106 1.33 6.55 -17.68
CA GLU A 106 2.33 5.51 -17.92
C GLU A 106 2.96 4.99 -16.62
N THR A 107 2.97 5.83 -15.58
CA THR A 107 3.47 5.45 -14.25
C THR A 107 2.30 5.03 -13.37
N PRO A 108 2.35 3.85 -12.74
CA PRO A 108 1.32 3.42 -11.80
C PRO A 108 1.13 4.45 -10.67
N MET A 109 -0.11 4.74 -10.32
CA MET A 109 -0.45 5.71 -9.27
C MET A 109 0.22 5.41 -7.92
N GLY A 110 0.42 4.12 -7.61
CA GLY A 110 1.08 3.66 -6.39
C GLY A 110 2.58 3.97 -6.32
N ASP A 111 3.23 4.31 -7.42
CA ASP A 111 4.66 4.63 -7.46
C ASP A 111 4.93 6.14 -7.41
N VAL A 112 3.89 6.96 -7.48
CA VAL A 112 3.99 8.42 -7.44
C VAL A 112 3.55 8.95 -6.07
N THR A 113 4.40 9.75 -5.45
CA THR A 113 4.09 10.45 -4.20
C THR A 113 3.76 11.90 -4.51
N VAL A 114 2.49 12.27 -4.39
CA VAL A 114 2.06 13.66 -4.57
C VAL A 114 2.39 14.46 -3.31
N PRO A 115 3.17 15.55 -3.41
CA PRO A 115 3.53 16.35 -2.26
C PRO A 115 2.31 17.13 -1.74
N THR A 116 2.16 17.13 -0.44
CA THR A 116 1.21 17.97 0.31
C THR A 116 2.00 18.77 1.34
N SER A 117 1.42 19.82 1.92
CA SER A 117 2.10 20.60 2.94
C SER A 117 2.64 19.75 4.10
N GLU A 118 1.88 18.76 4.56
CA GLU A 118 2.31 17.86 5.63
C GLU A 118 3.45 16.93 5.19
N THR A 119 3.37 16.35 3.99
CA THR A 119 4.43 15.46 3.49
C THR A 119 5.72 16.21 3.19
N VAL A 120 5.63 17.46 2.72
CA VAL A 120 6.80 18.34 2.49
C VAL A 120 7.46 18.70 3.83
N ALA A 121 6.68 19.08 4.85
CA ALA A 121 7.18 19.36 6.19
C ALA A 121 7.91 18.16 6.80
N MET A 122 7.27 17.00 6.75
CA MET A 122 7.84 15.75 7.25
C MET A 122 9.13 15.37 6.50
N THR A 123 9.11 15.44 5.18
CA THR A 123 10.26 15.12 4.33
C THR A 123 11.45 16.03 4.58
N TYR A 124 11.20 17.33 4.80
CA TYR A 124 12.24 18.30 5.14
C TYR A 124 12.95 17.92 6.45
N ILE A 125 12.19 17.64 7.51
CA ILE A 125 12.72 17.23 8.81
C ILE A 125 13.47 15.88 8.69
N MET A 126 12.89 14.93 7.96
CA MET A 126 13.53 13.62 7.75
C MET A 126 14.87 13.73 7.01
N LYS A 127 14.98 14.59 5.99
CA LYS A 127 16.25 14.83 5.27
C LYS A 127 17.34 15.33 6.21
N SER A 128 17.01 16.30 7.05
CA SER A 128 17.94 16.85 8.05
C SER A 128 18.42 15.77 9.03
N LEU A 129 17.51 14.93 9.52
CA LEU A 129 17.85 13.82 10.42
C LEU A 129 18.67 12.71 9.72
N ILE A 130 18.42 12.45 8.44
CA ILE A 130 19.21 11.51 7.63
C ILE A 130 20.66 11.99 7.53
N ASN A 131 20.89 13.28 7.25
CA ASN A 131 22.23 13.86 7.18
C ASN A 131 22.99 13.70 8.50
N MET A 132 22.29 13.74 9.61
CA MET A 132 22.86 13.58 10.96
C MET A 132 22.91 12.11 11.44
N ASN A 133 22.61 11.15 10.57
CA ASN A 133 22.54 9.72 10.91
C ASN A 133 21.62 9.42 12.12
N HIS A 134 20.56 10.21 12.30
CA HIS A 134 19.57 10.06 13.36
C HIS A 134 18.41 9.18 12.89
N SER A 135 18.12 8.11 13.59
CA SER A 135 17.08 7.16 13.20
C SER A 135 15.66 7.74 13.31
N ILE A 136 14.77 7.32 12.41
CA ILE A 136 13.44 7.92 12.22
C ILE A 136 12.36 6.84 12.37
N MET A 137 11.26 7.19 13.06
CA MET A 137 10.10 6.31 13.22
C MET A 137 8.80 7.06 12.87
N LEU A 138 8.09 6.59 11.84
CA LEU A 138 6.77 7.08 11.49
C LEU A 138 5.67 6.22 12.11
N ILE A 139 4.77 6.85 12.85
CA ILE A 139 3.67 6.17 13.55
C ILE A 139 2.34 6.68 13.01
N GLY A 140 1.40 5.79 12.73
CA GLY A 140 0.06 6.18 12.29
C GLY A 140 -0.79 4.98 11.90
N LEU A 141 -2.06 5.21 11.69
CA LEU A 141 -3.02 4.19 11.31
C LEU A 141 -2.70 3.57 9.93
N ALA A 142 -3.30 2.42 9.63
CA ALA A 142 -3.14 1.81 8.32
C ALA A 142 -3.67 2.73 7.21
N GLY A 143 -2.89 2.86 6.13
CA GLY A 143 -3.29 3.63 4.95
C GLY A 143 -3.20 5.16 5.09
N CYS A 144 -2.49 5.72 6.07
CA CYS A 144 -2.23 7.17 6.17
C CYS A 144 -1.04 7.65 5.31
N GLY A 145 -0.41 6.79 4.51
CA GLY A 145 0.64 7.17 3.58
C GLY A 145 2.08 7.07 4.11
N LYS A 146 2.34 6.50 5.31
CA LYS A 146 3.68 6.36 5.90
C LYS A 146 4.72 5.77 4.95
N THR A 147 4.45 4.56 4.49
CA THR A 147 5.34 3.80 3.59
C THR A 147 5.61 4.57 2.30
N GLN A 148 4.56 5.18 1.73
CA GLN A 148 4.66 5.96 0.50
C GLN A 148 5.54 7.20 0.68
N SER A 149 5.37 7.92 1.78
CA SER A 149 6.17 9.11 2.09
C SER A 149 7.65 8.76 2.32
N CYS A 150 7.92 7.64 3.02
CA CYS A 150 9.29 7.16 3.19
C CYS A 150 9.93 6.74 1.87
N LEU A 151 9.25 5.91 1.07
CA LEU A 151 9.78 5.45 -0.21
C LEU A 151 9.95 6.60 -1.20
N GLY A 152 9.01 7.56 -1.21
CA GLY A 152 9.12 8.78 -2.00
C GLY A 152 10.36 9.61 -1.64
N LEU A 153 10.66 9.74 -0.36
CA LEU A 153 11.89 10.39 0.10
C LEU A 153 13.14 9.59 -0.30
N LEU A 154 13.18 8.29 0.00
CA LEU A 154 14.35 7.44 -0.21
C LEU A 154 14.75 7.33 -1.68
N ARG A 155 13.77 7.26 -2.60
CA ARG A 155 14.02 7.23 -4.05
C ARG A 155 14.61 8.55 -4.60
N ASN A 156 14.40 9.66 -3.89
CA ASN A 156 14.89 10.99 -4.28
C ASN A 156 16.20 11.40 -3.56
N LEU A 157 16.79 10.51 -2.74
CA LEU A 157 18.11 10.77 -2.16
C LEU A 157 19.21 10.59 -3.21
N PRO A 158 20.34 11.33 -3.09
CA PRO A 158 21.48 11.19 -3.98
C PRO A 158 22.04 9.76 -3.97
N ALA A 159 22.00 9.06 -5.11
CA ALA A 159 22.40 7.66 -5.23
C ALA A 159 23.93 7.44 -5.10
N ASP A 160 24.72 8.48 -5.20
CA ASP A 160 26.18 8.49 -4.99
C ASP A 160 26.57 8.51 -3.49
N THR A 161 25.64 8.90 -2.63
CA THR A 161 25.86 9.05 -1.18
C THR A 161 25.05 8.04 -0.38
N PHE A 162 23.80 7.79 -0.79
CA PHE A 162 22.86 6.96 -0.05
C PHE A 162 22.40 5.75 -0.87
N MET A 163 22.23 4.64 -0.18
CA MET A 163 21.45 3.48 -0.65
C MET A 163 20.42 3.10 0.41
N PHE A 164 19.34 2.46 0.02
CA PHE A 164 18.36 1.94 0.97
C PHE A 164 18.02 0.48 0.69
N TYR A 165 17.66 -0.22 1.75
CA TYR A 165 17.19 -1.59 1.69
C TYR A 165 15.87 -1.70 2.45
N ALA A 166 14.79 -2.03 1.73
CA ALA A 166 13.44 -2.12 2.30
C ALA A 166 13.17 -3.53 2.82
N MET A 167 12.62 -3.61 4.02
CA MET A 167 12.24 -4.85 4.69
C MET A 167 10.86 -4.70 5.33
N ASN A 168 10.03 -5.74 5.24
CA ASN A 168 8.76 -5.82 5.94
C ASN A 168 8.88 -6.77 7.13
N MET A 169 8.42 -6.35 8.29
CA MET A 169 8.34 -7.23 9.45
C MET A 169 7.05 -8.06 9.41
N SER A 170 7.15 -9.31 9.82
CA SER A 170 6.02 -10.22 9.97
C SER A 170 5.95 -10.78 11.40
N PHE A 171 4.85 -11.46 11.72
CA PHE A 171 4.70 -12.13 13.02
C PHE A 171 5.82 -13.15 13.30
N TYR A 172 6.37 -13.77 12.27
CA TYR A 172 7.43 -14.79 12.38
C TYR A 172 8.85 -14.25 12.18
N THR A 173 9.02 -12.93 12.02
CA THR A 173 10.36 -12.32 11.89
C THR A 173 11.06 -12.36 13.26
N ASP A 174 12.03 -13.24 13.39
CA ASP A 174 12.90 -13.34 14.55
C ASP A 174 14.26 -12.63 14.31
N SER A 175 15.10 -12.61 15.33
CA SER A 175 16.42 -11.99 15.21
C SER A 175 17.35 -12.70 14.22
N THR A 176 17.12 -13.99 13.94
CA THR A 176 17.94 -14.74 12.98
C THR A 176 17.61 -14.33 11.55
N LEU A 177 16.32 -14.32 11.24
CA LEU A 177 15.84 -13.90 9.92
C LEU A 177 16.17 -12.41 9.66
N LEU A 178 15.92 -11.55 10.64
CA LEU A 178 16.22 -10.12 10.50
C LEU A 178 17.71 -9.88 10.30
N GLN A 179 18.59 -10.56 11.05
CA GLN A 179 20.04 -10.43 10.88
C GLN A 179 20.49 -10.87 9.49
N ALA A 180 19.99 -11.99 8.98
CA ALA A 180 20.27 -12.45 7.63
C ALA A 180 19.84 -11.42 6.56
N MET A 181 18.64 -10.83 6.71
CA MET A 181 18.17 -9.76 5.81
C MET A 181 19.05 -8.52 5.88
N MET A 182 19.44 -8.07 7.07
CA MET A 182 20.27 -6.88 7.26
C MET A 182 21.72 -7.09 6.79
N GLU A 183 22.24 -8.29 6.82
CA GLU A 183 23.58 -8.61 6.34
C GLU A 183 23.68 -8.67 4.80
N ASN A 184 22.57 -8.91 4.09
CA ASN A 184 22.58 -9.01 2.62
C ASN A 184 23.21 -7.81 1.89
N PRO A 185 22.92 -6.54 2.24
CA PRO A 185 23.49 -5.38 1.57
C PRO A 185 24.86 -4.96 2.12
N LEU A 186 25.44 -5.70 3.06
CA LEU A 186 26.72 -5.38 3.69
C LEU A 186 27.87 -6.19 3.10
N GLU A 187 29.02 -5.55 2.98
CA GLU A 187 30.29 -6.15 2.61
C GLU A 187 31.27 -6.11 3.78
N LYS A 188 32.11 -7.13 3.87
CA LYS A 188 33.23 -7.12 4.81
C LYS A 188 34.28 -6.11 4.33
N LYS A 189 34.63 -5.13 5.15
CA LYS A 189 35.69 -4.14 4.84
C LYS A 189 37.00 -4.58 5.45
N ALA A 190 37.39 -4.10 6.61
CA ALA A 190 38.63 -4.41 7.28
C ALA A 190 38.37 -5.03 8.66
N GLY A 191 39.12 -6.07 9.01
CA GLY A 191 39.02 -6.72 10.32
C GLY A 191 37.64 -7.28 10.59
N LYS A 192 36.92 -6.70 11.57
CA LYS A 192 35.55 -7.07 11.97
C LYS A 192 34.48 -6.14 11.41
N LEU A 193 34.86 -5.11 10.64
CA LEU A 193 33.95 -4.11 10.12
C LEU A 193 33.21 -4.61 8.88
N TYR A 194 31.88 -4.49 8.95
CA TYR A 194 30.94 -4.68 7.84
C TYR A 194 30.25 -3.36 7.55
N ALA A 195 30.15 -2.97 6.29
CA ALA A 195 29.56 -1.73 5.86
C ALA A 195 29.00 -1.86 4.43
N PRO A 196 28.15 -0.95 3.96
CA PRO A 196 27.67 -0.96 2.58
C PRO A 196 28.82 -0.80 1.57
N PRO A 197 28.58 -1.13 0.28
CA PRO A 197 29.56 -0.97 -0.79
C PRO A 197 30.12 0.45 -0.89
N GLY A 198 31.40 0.57 -1.25
CA GLY A 198 32.05 1.87 -1.45
C GLY A 198 32.10 2.72 -0.17
N LYS A 199 31.65 3.97 -0.28
CA LYS A 199 31.51 4.94 0.82
C LYS A 199 30.05 5.29 1.11
N LEU A 200 29.11 4.50 0.58
CA LEU A 200 27.69 4.77 0.71
C LEU A 200 27.23 4.67 2.17
N GLN A 201 26.17 5.39 2.49
CA GLN A 201 25.41 5.24 3.71
C GLN A 201 24.17 4.41 3.41
N LEU A 202 23.97 3.33 4.16
CA LEU A 202 22.82 2.43 4.00
C LEU A 202 21.69 2.82 4.95
N ILE A 203 20.52 3.00 4.39
CA ILE A 203 19.30 3.21 5.16
C ILE A 203 18.47 1.94 5.12
N TYR A 204 18.31 1.29 6.26
CA TYR A 204 17.34 0.21 6.42
C TYR A 204 15.95 0.80 6.58
N PHE A 205 15.11 0.64 5.57
CA PHE A 205 13.69 0.98 5.67
C PHE A 205 12.93 -0.24 6.16
N ILE A 206 12.34 -0.16 7.37
CA ILE A 206 11.62 -1.26 8.00
C ILE A 206 10.16 -0.89 8.17
N ASP A 207 9.28 -1.59 7.45
CA ASP A 207 7.84 -1.41 7.59
C ASP A 207 7.25 -2.42 8.58
N ASP A 208 6.15 -2.03 9.23
CA ASP A 208 5.44 -2.84 10.24
C ASP A 208 6.34 -3.31 11.41
N LEU A 209 7.19 -2.42 11.93
CA LEU A 209 8.19 -2.69 12.97
C LEU A 209 7.65 -3.47 14.20
N ASN A 210 6.40 -3.25 14.57
CA ASN A 210 5.77 -3.83 15.76
C ASN A 210 5.13 -5.22 15.53
N MET A 211 5.28 -5.80 14.35
CA MET A 211 4.65 -7.09 13.99
C MET A 211 5.33 -8.35 14.57
N PRO A 212 6.66 -8.40 14.81
CA PRO A 212 7.29 -9.60 15.35
C PRO A 212 6.64 -10.12 16.63
N ALA A 213 6.49 -11.43 16.73
CA ALA A 213 5.86 -12.06 17.88
C ALA A 213 6.62 -11.79 19.18
N LEU A 214 5.87 -11.67 20.26
CA LEU A 214 6.43 -11.65 21.62
C LEU A 214 6.86 -13.07 22.03
N ASP A 215 8.01 -13.17 22.66
CA ASP A 215 8.45 -14.40 23.32
C ASP A 215 7.78 -14.59 24.70
N LYS A 216 8.13 -15.65 25.39
CA LYS A 216 7.62 -15.95 26.75
C LYS A 216 7.97 -14.89 27.82
N TYR A 217 8.88 -13.97 27.51
CA TYR A 217 9.31 -12.89 28.40
C TYR A 217 8.73 -11.54 27.98
N ASN A 218 7.78 -11.51 27.02
CA ASN A 218 7.23 -10.32 26.42
C ASN A 218 8.29 -9.44 25.71
N THR A 219 9.34 -10.06 25.15
CA THR A 219 10.32 -9.38 24.33
C THR A 219 10.19 -9.80 22.86
N GLN A 220 10.66 -8.96 21.95
CA GLN A 220 10.69 -9.22 20.52
C GLN A 220 12.15 -9.34 20.09
N SER A 221 12.60 -10.56 19.77
CA SER A 221 14.02 -10.83 19.49
C SER A 221 14.57 -10.02 18.30
N ALA A 222 13.75 -9.75 17.29
CA ALA A 222 14.13 -8.89 16.17
C ALA A 222 14.41 -7.44 16.62
N ILE A 223 13.56 -6.88 17.47
CA ILE A 223 13.71 -5.53 18.00
C ILE A 223 14.93 -5.43 18.92
N GLU A 224 15.21 -6.44 19.72
CA GLU A 224 16.40 -6.46 20.57
C GLU A 224 17.70 -6.50 19.75
N LEU A 225 17.75 -7.17 18.60
CA LEU A 225 18.88 -7.13 17.68
C LEU A 225 19.11 -5.71 17.12
N MET A 226 18.05 -5.02 16.72
CA MET A 226 18.16 -3.62 16.26
C MET A 226 18.68 -2.71 17.37
N LYS A 227 18.20 -2.93 18.59
CA LYS A 227 18.65 -2.20 19.77
C LYS A 227 20.13 -2.44 20.06
N GLU A 228 20.60 -3.69 19.99
CA GLU A 228 22.02 -4.04 20.16
C GLU A 228 22.90 -3.23 19.20
N LYS A 229 22.52 -3.19 17.91
CA LYS A 229 23.26 -2.38 16.92
C LYS A 229 23.21 -0.88 17.23
N GLN A 230 22.07 -0.35 17.67
CA GLN A 230 21.95 1.08 17.99
C GLN A 230 22.73 1.48 19.25
N ASP A 231 22.74 0.62 20.28
CA ASP A 231 23.45 0.87 21.53
C ASP A 231 24.97 0.70 21.39
N TYR A 232 25.42 -0.31 20.61
CA TYR A 232 26.82 -0.76 20.63
C TYR A 232 27.52 -0.69 19.26
N GLY A 233 26.78 -0.48 18.16
CA GLY A 233 27.35 -0.43 16.81
C GLY A 233 27.74 -1.79 16.22
N HIS A 234 27.34 -2.89 16.85
CA HIS A 234 27.66 -4.24 16.41
C HIS A 234 26.53 -5.22 16.67
N TRP A 235 26.66 -6.41 16.10
CA TRP A 235 25.96 -7.62 16.49
C TRP A 235 26.88 -8.84 16.41
N TRP A 236 26.41 -9.99 16.87
CA TRP A 236 27.19 -11.22 16.88
C TRP A 236 26.97 -12.07 15.64
N ASP A 237 28.07 -12.60 15.07
CA ASP A 237 28.02 -13.72 14.13
C ASP A 237 27.58 -14.95 14.90
N ARG A 238 26.40 -15.48 14.61
CA ARG A 238 25.80 -16.59 15.34
C ARG A 238 26.51 -17.92 15.13
N SER A 239 27.19 -18.09 13.97
CA SER A 239 27.90 -19.30 13.62
C SER A 239 29.30 -19.35 14.24
N LYS A 240 29.99 -18.21 14.29
CA LYS A 240 31.38 -18.08 14.74
C LYS A 240 31.54 -17.54 16.16
N ILE A 241 30.42 -17.08 16.74
CA ILE A 241 30.38 -16.42 18.06
C ILE A 241 31.43 -15.30 18.14
N SER A 242 31.50 -14.49 17.11
CA SER A 242 32.43 -13.35 16.98
C SER A 242 31.66 -12.05 16.69
N VAL A 243 32.18 -10.94 17.17
CA VAL A 243 31.57 -9.62 16.95
C VAL A 243 31.75 -9.19 15.50
N LYS A 244 30.67 -8.66 14.90
CA LYS A 244 30.65 -7.95 13.63
C LYS A 244 30.32 -6.48 13.90
N ASP A 245 31.27 -5.60 13.70
CA ASP A 245 31.06 -4.15 13.79
C ASP A 245 30.33 -3.67 12.53
N ILE A 246 29.26 -2.87 12.71
CA ILE A 246 28.39 -2.44 11.63
C ILE A 246 28.48 -0.92 11.48
N GLY A 247 29.09 -0.49 10.37
CA GLY A 247 29.30 0.93 10.06
C GLY A 247 28.38 1.46 8.97
N ASN A 248 28.22 2.78 8.92
CA ASN A 248 27.50 3.53 7.88
C ASN A 248 26.07 3.03 7.63
N THR A 249 25.33 2.76 8.70
CA THR A 249 23.94 2.28 8.61
C THR A 249 23.01 3.06 9.51
N GLN A 250 21.80 3.30 9.04
CA GLN A 250 20.74 4.06 9.71
C GLN A 250 19.40 3.33 9.57
N TYR A 251 18.44 3.60 10.47
CA TYR A 251 17.09 3.06 10.41
C TYR A 251 16.05 4.13 10.11
N ILE A 252 15.14 3.82 9.19
CA ILE A 252 13.85 4.49 9.02
C ILE A 252 12.79 3.43 9.17
N THR A 253 11.85 3.63 10.09
CA THR A 253 10.85 2.61 10.43
C THR A 253 9.44 3.16 10.35
N CYS A 254 8.49 2.30 9.99
CA CYS A 254 7.07 2.61 10.05
C CYS A 254 6.37 1.62 10.97
N MET A 255 5.37 2.09 11.71
CA MET A 255 4.52 1.19 12.47
C MET A 255 3.08 1.69 12.58
N ASN A 256 2.17 0.73 12.76
CA ASN A 256 0.77 0.99 13.09
C ASN A 256 0.52 0.63 14.56
N PRO A 257 0.25 1.59 15.45
CA PRO A 257 0.11 1.34 16.89
C PRO A 257 -1.15 0.53 17.24
N THR A 258 -2.09 0.40 16.31
CA THR A 258 -3.34 -0.37 16.50
C THR A 258 -3.32 -1.74 15.84
N ALA A 259 -2.30 -2.06 15.06
CA ALA A 259 -2.12 -3.38 14.48
C ALA A 259 -1.33 -4.28 15.43
N GLY A 260 -1.83 -5.48 15.64
CA GLY A 260 -1.23 -6.40 16.60
C GLY A 260 -1.48 -6.01 18.06
N SER A 261 -0.81 -6.71 18.97
CA SER A 261 -0.89 -6.47 20.42
C SER A 261 0.43 -5.90 20.97
N PHE A 262 1.28 -5.35 20.10
CA PHE A 262 2.68 -5.22 20.42
C PHE A 262 3.10 -3.78 20.62
N ILE A 263 3.67 -3.52 21.77
CA ILE A 263 4.31 -2.25 22.12
C ILE A 263 5.81 -2.42 21.86
N VAL A 264 6.37 -1.59 21.02
CA VAL A 264 7.83 -1.54 20.79
C VAL A 264 8.53 -1.16 22.08
N ASN A 265 9.63 -1.88 22.42
CA ASN A 265 10.40 -1.63 23.61
C ASN A 265 10.89 -0.17 23.67
N PRO A 266 10.57 0.60 24.71
CA PRO A 266 11.02 1.99 24.87
C PRO A 266 12.54 2.17 24.79
N ARG A 267 13.33 1.11 25.13
CA ARG A 267 14.79 1.14 25.01
C ARG A 267 15.27 1.21 23.55
N LEU A 268 14.55 0.64 22.59
CA LEU A 268 14.83 0.85 21.17
C LEU A 268 14.30 2.22 20.74
N GLN A 269 13.07 2.55 21.13
CA GLN A 269 12.38 3.75 20.69
C GLN A 269 13.12 5.05 21.03
N ARG A 270 13.87 5.07 22.15
CA ARG A 270 14.69 6.24 22.55
C ARG A 270 15.69 6.71 21.49
N HIS A 271 16.03 5.86 20.52
CA HIS A 271 16.99 6.19 19.45
C HIS A 271 16.34 6.84 18.23
N PHE A 272 15.01 6.93 18.20
CA PHE A 272 14.29 7.37 17.01
C PHE A 272 13.61 8.72 17.23
N TRP A 273 13.78 9.63 16.28
CA TRP A 273 12.81 10.71 16.15
C TRP A 273 11.46 10.12 15.74
N THR A 274 10.43 10.45 16.48
CA THR A 274 9.10 9.87 16.29
C THR A 274 8.15 10.89 15.71
N CYS A 275 7.57 10.58 14.55
CA CYS A 275 6.56 11.41 13.90
C CYS A 275 5.23 10.65 13.81
N ALA A 276 4.17 11.24 14.32
CA ALA A 276 2.81 10.78 14.12
C ALA A 276 2.29 11.30 12.78
N VAL A 277 1.95 10.38 11.89
CA VAL A 277 1.39 10.69 10.56
C VAL A 277 -0.13 10.60 10.65
N PRO A 278 -0.85 11.73 10.63
CA PRO A 278 -2.31 11.73 10.66
C PRO A 278 -2.88 11.24 9.33
N PHE A 279 -4.17 10.95 9.33
CA PHE A 279 -4.89 10.77 8.08
C PHE A 279 -4.96 12.11 7.35
N PRO A 280 -4.62 12.17 6.03
CA PRO A 280 -4.68 13.44 5.29
C PRO A 280 -6.05 14.08 5.36
N ASP A 281 -6.07 15.38 5.49
CA ASP A 281 -7.30 16.17 5.47
C ASP A 281 -7.95 16.19 4.08
N GLN A 282 -9.18 16.68 4.02
CA GLN A 282 -9.93 16.72 2.78
C GLN A 282 -9.27 17.58 1.70
N SER A 283 -8.54 18.62 2.09
CA SER A 283 -7.82 19.50 1.16
C SER A 283 -6.61 18.79 0.54
N SER A 284 -5.84 18.07 1.33
CA SER A 284 -4.71 17.25 0.87
C SER A 284 -5.17 16.11 -0.05
N LEU A 285 -6.25 15.42 0.31
CA LEU A 285 -6.84 14.38 -0.55
C LEU A 285 -7.32 14.96 -1.89
N LEU A 286 -7.92 16.14 -1.87
CA LEU A 286 -8.35 16.82 -3.10
C LEU A 286 -7.15 17.10 -4.01
N VAL A 287 -6.05 17.64 -3.48
CA VAL A 287 -4.82 17.90 -4.24
C VAL A 287 -4.25 16.61 -4.83
N ILE A 288 -4.15 15.55 -4.02
CA ILE A 288 -3.62 14.25 -4.47
C ILE A 288 -4.41 13.73 -5.66
N TYR A 289 -5.73 13.61 -5.52
CA TYR A 289 -6.54 13.01 -6.59
C TYR A 289 -6.78 13.93 -7.78
N GLN A 290 -6.75 15.26 -7.59
CA GLN A 290 -6.74 16.21 -8.71
C GLN A 290 -5.49 16.06 -9.57
N THR A 291 -4.32 15.89 -8.97
CA THR A 291 -3.06 15.68 -9.70
C THR A 291 -3.15 14.47 -10.61
N PHE A 292 -3.64 13.34 -10.10
CA PHE A 292 -3.79 12.13 -10.90
C PHE A 292 -4.84 12.28 -12.01
N MET A 293 -6.03 12.77 -11.66
CA MET A 293 -7.14 12.89 -12.61
C MET A 293 -6.85 13.91 -13.72
N LYS A 294 -6.31 15.07 -13.37
CA LYS A 294 -5.90 16.06 -14.36
C LYS A 294 -4.78 15.52 -15.25
N GLY A 295 -3.76 14.91 -14.66
CA GLY A 295 -2.64 14.34 -15.41
C GLY A 295 -3.05 13.28 -16.43
N HIS A 296 -4.14 12.55 -16.20
CA HIS A 296 -4.69 11.59 -17.16
C HIS A 296 -5.66 12.22 -18.16
N PHE A 297 -6.70 12.89 -17.66
CA PHE A 297 -7.83 13.32 -18.50
C PHE A 297 -7.58 14.61 -19.28
N GLU A 298 -6.68 15.50 -18.84
CA GLU A 298 -6.33 16.72 -19.55
C GLU A 298 -5.19 16.51 -20.57
N ARG A 299 -4.30 15.52 -20.34
CA ARG A 299 -3.20 15.21 -21.25
C ARG A 299 -3.61 14.31 -22.41
N LEU A 300 -4.57 13.43 -22.20
CA LEU A 300 -5.12 12.59 -23.24
C LEU A 300 -6.28 13.30 -23.95
N PRO A 301 -6.59 12.98 -25.22
CA PRO A 301 -7.60 13.68 -26.02
C PRO A 301 -9.04 13.32 -25.61
N PHE A 302 -9.40 13.54 -24.36
CA PHE A 302 -10.78 13.39 -23.89
C PHE A 302 -11.63 14.61 -24.28
N LYS A 303 -12.94 14.41 -24.42
CA LYS A 303 -13.88 15.50 -24.68
C LYS A 303 -14.01 16.45 -23.48
N ALA A 304 -14.26 17.73 -23.74
CA ALA A 304 -14.40 18.77 -22.72
C ALA A 304 -15.46 18.41 -21.64
N SER A 305 -16.57 17.79 -22.04
CA SER A 305 -17.63 17.35 -21.13
C SER A 305 -17.17 16.34 -20.07
N ILE A 306 -16.16 15.53 -20.37
CA ILE A 306 -15.54 14.59 -19.43
C ILE A 306 -14.66 15.36 -18.45
N VAL A 307 -13.77 16.24 -18.97
CA VAL A 307 -12.86 17.07 -18.18
C VAL A 307 -13.62 17.94 -17.16
N GLU A 308 -14.71 18.55 -17.56
CA GLU A 308 -15.60 19.34 -16.67
C GLU A 308 -16.22 18.50 -15.55
N THR A 309 -16.47 17.21 -15.79
CA THR A 309 -17.10 16.30 -14.83
C THR A 309 -16.11 15.82 -13.73
N ILE A 310 -14.80 15.87 -13.98
CA ILE A 310 -13.75 15.32 -13.09
C ILE A 310 -13.83 15.92 -11.68
N SER A 311 -13.92 17.24 -11.58
CA SER A 311 -13.99 17.92 -10.26
C SER A 311 -15.19 17.47 -9.45
N GLY A 312 -16.33 17.23 -10.11
CA GLY A 312 -17.53 16.67 -9.48
C GLY A 312 -17.31 15.23 -8.99
N VAL A 313 -16.67 14.39 -9.81
CA VAL A 313 -16.37 13.00 -9.47
C VAL A 313 -15.43 12.90 -8.26
N ILE A 314 -14.38 13.73 -8.20
CA ILE A 314 -13.46 13.76 -7.06
C ILE A 314 -14.19 14.12 -5.78
N LYS A 315 -14.98 15.21 -5.80
CA LYS A 315 -15.77 15.65 -4.63
C LYS A 315 -16.79 14.61 -4.19
N ALA A 316 -17.43 13.93 -5.14
CA ALA A 316 -18.38 12.86 -4.88
C ALA A 316 -17.66 11.64 -4.25
N ALA A 317 -16.50 11.24 -4.76
CA ALA A 317 -15.70 10.14 -4.20
C ALA A 317 -15.26 10.42 -2.76
N LEU A 318 -14.76 11.63 -2.46
CA LEU A 318 -14.37 12.04 -1.11
C LEU A 318 -15.58 12.06 -0.15
N SER A 319 -16.73 12.57 -0.60
CA SER A 319 -17.95 12.59 0.20
C SER A 319 -18.50 11.18 0.46
N LEU A 320 -18.47 10.31 -0.55
CA LEU A 320 -18.87 8.90 -0.39
C LEU A 320 -17.96 8.18 0.59
N HIS A 321 -16.64 8.39 0.51
CA HIS A 321 -15.70 7.81 1.46
C HIS A 321 -16.00 8.22 2.90
N ALA A 322 -16.23 9.50 3.15
CA ALA A 322 -16.57 10.00 4.49
C ALA A 322 -17.88 9.35 5.02
N ASN A 323 -18.90 9.22 4.16
CA ASN A 323 -20.16 8.55 4.52
C ASN A 323 -19.96 7.06 4.81
N VAL A 324 -19.13 6.37 4.04
CA VAL A 324 -18.80 4.95 4.25
C VAL A 324 -18.06 4.75 5.57
N VAL A 325 -17.03 5.54 5.83
CA VAL A 325 -16.25 5.46 7.09
C VAL A 325 -17.14 5.71 8.32
N SER A 326 -18.05 6.66 8.25
CA SER A 326 -18.98 6.96 9.36
C SER A 326 -20.04 5.88 9.55
N SER A 327 -20.49 5.23 8.46
CA SER A 327 -21.61 4.28 8.46
C SER A 327 -21.21 2.84 8.78
N PHE A 328 -20.01 2.44 8.40
CA PHE A 328 -19.51 1.07 8.54
C PHE A 328 -18.25 1.05 9.41
N ARG A 329 -18.39 0.56 10.63
CA ARG A 329 -17.30 0.52 11.60
C ARG A 329 -16.76 -0.89 11.78
N LYS A 330 -15.47 -0.99 12.02
CA LYS A 330 -14.77 -2.23 12.37
C LYS A 330 -15.35 -2.81 13.66
N THR A 331 -15.75 -4.08 13.61
CA THR A 331 -16.23 -4.86 14.75
C THR A 331 -15.46 -6.18 14.83
N ALA A 332 -15.64 -6.94 15.90
CA ALA A 332 -15.00 -8.25 16.02
C ALA A 332 -15.46 -9.24 14.91
N ALA A 333 -16.70 -9.16 14.47
CA ALA A 333 -17.23 -9.97 13.37
C ALA A 333 -16.77 -9.43 12.00
N ASN A 334 -16.86 -8.11 11.82
CA ASN A 334 -16.52 -7.42 10.56
C ASN A 334 -15.15 -6.73 10.71
N PHE A 335 -14.12 -7.50 11.00
CA PHE A 335 -12.77 -7.00 11.28
C PHE A 335 -12.12 -6.28 10.07
N HIS A 336 -12.59 -6.56 8.85
CA HIS A 336 -12.11 -5.97 7.59
C HIS A 336 -12.87 -4.70 7.17
N TYR A 337 -13.83 -4.22 7.97
CA TYR A 337 -14.50 -2.93 7.75
C TYR A 337 -13.59 -1.77 8.19
N GLU A 338 -12.46 -1.69 7.54
CA GLU A 338 -11.48 -0.61 7.70
C GLU A 338 -11.31 0.07 6.35
N PHE A 339 -11.80 1.31 6.23
CA PHE A 339 -11.79 2.07 5.00
C PHE A 339 -10.77 3.20 5.11
N ASN A 340 -9.79 3.21 4.22
CA ASN A 340 -8.65 4.13 4.25
C ASN A 340 -8.30 4.61 2.84
N ILE A 341 -7.20 5.39 2.70
CA ILE A 341 -6.76 5.94 1.41
C ILE A 341 -6.52 4.86 0.35
N ARG A 342 -6.07 3.66 0.71
CA ARG A 342 -5.85 2.57 -0.27
C ARG A 342 -7.13 2.24 -1.03
N HIS A 343 -8.28 2.28 -0.36
CA HIS A 343 -9.58 2.06 -0.98
C HIS A 343 -9.95 3.17 -1.94
N MET A 344 -9.76 4.43 -1.54
CA MET A 344 -9.93 5.57 -2.46
C MET A 344 -9.00 5.48 -3.66
N SER A 345 -7.73 5.18 -3.43
CA SER A 345 -6.75 4.97 -4.50
C SER A 345 -7.17 3.85 -5.46
N GLY A 346 -7.79 2.78 -4.96
CA GLY A 346 -8.38 1.73 -5.78
C GLY A 346 -9.48 2.23 -6.71
N ILE A 347 -10.37 3.14 -6.23
CA ILE A 347 -11.41 3.74 -7.06
C ILE A 347 -10.78 4.63 -8.14
N PHE A 348 -9.85 5.50 -7.76
CA PHE A 348 -9.20 6.40 -8.73
C PHE A 348 -8.33 5.64 -9.73
N SER A 349 -7.64 4.57 -9.33
CA SER A 349 -6.93 3.69 -10.24
C SER A 349 -7.87 3.05 -11.28
N GLY A 350 -9.07 2.64 -10.86
CA GLY A 350 -10.11 2.17 -11.78
C GLY A 350 -10.57 3.26 -12.75
N LEU A 351 -10.73 4.50 -12.30
CA LEU A 351 -11.08 5.64 -13.16
C LEU A 351 -9.98 5.96 -14.20
N LEU A 352 -8.71 5.80 -13.83
CA LEU A 352 -7.57 5.99 -14.74
C LEU A 352 -7.47 4.89 -15.82
N SER A 353 -8.26 3.83 -15.74
CA SER A 353 -8.37 2.82 -16.82
C SER A 353 -9.17 3.32 -18.02
N ALA A 354 -9.90 4.44 -17.90
CA ALA A 354 -10.67 5.03 -18.99
C ALA A 354 -9.76 5.47 -20.15
N LYS A 355 -10.14 5.09 -21.37
CA LYS A 355 -9.44 5.48 -22.61
C LYS A 355 -10.30 6.43 -23.43
N PRO A 356 -9.72 7.42 -24.14
CA PRO A 356 -10.49 8.39 -24.93
C PRO A 356 -11.39 7.78 -26.01
N ALA A 357 -10.98 6.66 -26.59
CA ALA A 357 -11.74 5.96 -27.63
C ALA A 357 -13.07 5.36 -27.13
N GLU A 358 -13.16 5.05 -25.84
CA GLU A 358 -14.30 4.32 -25.25
C GLU A 358 -15.23 5.25 -24.48
N PHE A 359 -14.71 6.36 -23.95
CA PHE A 359 -15.46 7.31 -23.15
C PHE A 359 -15.86 8.52 -23.97
N SER A 360 -17.18 8.61 -24.30
CA SER A 360 -17.75 9.63 -25.16
C SER A 360 -18.28 10.86 -24.43
N ASP A 361 -18.67 10.71 -23.16
CA ASP A 361 -19.36 11.73 -22.37
C ASP A 361 -19.13 11.61 -20.86
N GLY A 362 -19.52 12.66 -20.12
CA GLY A 362 -19.37 12.70 -18.68
C GLY A 362 -20.28 11.75 -17.93
N GLU A 363 -21.42 11.33 -18.51
CA GLU A 363 -22.33 10.35 -17.89
C GLU A 363 -21.62 9.00 -17.72
N LYS A 364 -20.91 8.55 -18.74
CA LYS A 364 -20.17 7.30 -18.72
C LYS A 364 -19.03 7.31 -17.68
N LEU A 365 -18.37 8.47 -17.47
CA LEU A 365 -17.38 8.63 -16.41
C LEU A 365 -18.02 8.52 -15.01
N VAL A 366 -19.21 9.09 -14.81
CA VAL A 366 -19.93 8.95 -13.53
C VAL A 366 -20.38 7.51 -13.30
N LEU A 367 -20.83 6.81 -14.34
CA LEU A 367 -21.18 5.37 -14.25
C LEU A 367 -19.95 4.53 -13.87
N LEU A 368 -18.79 4.83 -14.44
CA LEU A 368 -17.52 4.18 -14.06
C LEU A 368 -17.21 4.45 -12.59
N TRP A 369 -17.35 5.69 -12.12
CA TRP A 369 -17.16 6.01 -10.70
C TRP A 369 -18.11 5.24 -9.78
N ILE A 370 -19.39 5.11 -10.14
CA ILE A 370 -20.38 4.33 -9.36
C ILE A 370 -19.93 2.85 -9.32
N HIS A 371 -19.56 2.30 -10.47
CA HIS A 371 -19.08 0.92 -10.57
C HIS A 371 -17.86 0.69 -9.71
N GLU A 372 -16.80 1.50 -9.87
CA GLU A 372 -15.55 1.35 -9.12
C GLU A 372 -15.75 1.52 -7.61
N SER A 373 -16.64 2.44 -7.20
CA SER A 373 -16.98 2.63 -5.79
C SER A 373 -17.69 1.40 -5.20
N GLU A 374 -18.58 0.75 -5.96
CA GLU A 374 -19.24 -0.48 -5.52
C GLU A 374 -18.27 -1.65 -5.45
N ARG A 375 -17.31 -1.75 -6.40
CA ARG A 375 -16.25 -2.78 -6.37
C ARG A 375 -15.36 -2.67 -5.15
N VAL A 376 -15.04 -1.44 -4.72
CA VAL A 376 -14.14 -1.19 -3.59
C VAL A 376 -14.86 -1.25 -2.24
N TYR A 377 -16.05 -0.68 -2.14
CA TYR A 377 -16.79 -0.61 -0.87
C TYR A 377 -17.85 -1.68 -0.74
N GLY A 378 -18.69 -1.86 -1.77
CA GLY A 378 -19.82 -2.77 -1.75
C GLY A 378 -19.43 -4.23 -1.69
N ASP A 379 -18.47 -4.65 -2.52
CA ASP A 379 -18.09 -6.06 -2.68
C ASP A 379 -17.46 -6.68 -1.42
N ARG A 380 -16.97 -5.87 -0.50
CA ARG A 380 -16.43 -6.34 0.79
C ARG A 380 -17.44 -6.41 1.92
N LEU A 381 -18.68 -5.94 1.71
CA LEU A 381 -19.70 -5.95 2.75
C LEU A 381 -20.29 -7.36 2.94
N VAL A 382 -20.41 -7.75 4.21
CA VAL A 382 -20.78 -9.12 4.61
C VAL A 382 -22.28 -9.38 4.45
N SER A 383 -23.12 -8.39 4.80
CA SER A 383 -24.57 -8.57 4.83
C SER A 383 -25.27 -7.86 3.67
N VAL A 384 -26.36 -8.46 3.20
CA VAL A 384 -27.27 -7.83 2.21
C VAL A 384 -27.81 -6.50 2.73
N GLN A 385 -28.01 -6.36 4.05
CA GLN A 385 -28.48 -5.12 4.67
C GLN A 385 -27.43 -4.01 4.55
N ASP A 386 -26.14 -4.33 4.80
CA ASP A 386 -25.06 -3.38 4.64
C ASP A 386 -24.91 -2.96 3.18
N LEU A 387 -25.03 -3.90 2.24
CA LEU A 387 -24.99 -3.60 0.81
C LEU A 387 -26.16 -2.68 0.39
N LYS A 388 -27.37 -2.93 0.87
CA LYS A 388 -28.51 -2.03 0.64
C LYS A 388 -28.27 -0.62 1.20
N LYS A 389 -27.73 -0.54 2.42
CA LYS A 389 -27.38 0.74 3.05
C LYS A 389 -26.32 1.49 2.22
N TYR A 390 -25.27 0.81 1.76
CA TYR A 390 -24.24 1.39 0.89
C TYR A 390 -24.86 1.92 -0.42
N ARG A 391 -25.66 1.11 -1.10
CA ARG A 391 -26.35 1.49 -2.35
C ARG A 391 -27.27 2.70 -2.15
N GLY A 392 -27.95 2.80 -1.00
CA GLY A 392 -28.74 3.98 -0.62
C GLY A 392 -27.87 5.25 -0.54
N LEU A 393 -26.72 5.18 0.14
CA LEU A 393 -25.76 6.30 0.24
C LEU A 393 -25.23 6.71 -1.14
N ALA A 394 -24.87 5.75 -1.98
CA ALA A 394 -24.35 6.00 -3.33
C ALA A 394 -25.43 6.62 -4.24
N ALA A 395 -26.67 6.13 -4.17
CA ALA A 395 -27.80 6.65 -4.94
C ALA A 395 -28.15 8.10 -4.56
N GLU A 396 -28.24 8.39 -3.26
CA GLU A 396 -28.53 9.73 -2.74
C GLU A 396 -27.45 10.72 -3.16
N LEU A 397 -26.18 10.34 -3.01
CA LEU A 397 -25.05 11.19 -3.39
C LEU A 397 -24.99 11.42 -4.89
N SER A 398 -25.18 10.37 -5.70
CA SER A 398 -25.22 10.46 -7.16
C SER A 398 -26.33 11.42 -7.63
N LYS A 399 -27.53 11.34 -7.03
CA LYS A 399 -28.63 12.27 -7.30
C LYS A 399 -28.29 13.70 -6.92
N LYS A 400 -27.64 13.92 -5.78
CA LYS A 400 -27.24 15.24 -5.28
C LYS A 400 -26.18 15.89 -6.16
N MET A 401 -25.16 15.15 -6.55
CA MET A 401 -23.99 15.69 -7.26
C MET A 401 -24.15 15.71 -8.78
N PHE A 402 -24.92 14.75 -9.34
CA PHE A 402 -25.06 14.54 -10.78
C PHE A 402 -26.54 14.46 -11.20
N GLY A 403 -27.40 15.32 -10.63
CA GLY A 403 -28.83 15.31 -10.86
C GLY A 403 -29.29 15.52 -12.31
N LYS A 404 -28.39 15.92 -13.21
CA LYS A 404 -28.63 16.00 -14.66
C LYS A 404 -28.74 14.61 -15.33
N TYR A 405 -28.25 13.54 -14.69
CA TYR A 405 -28.29 12.17 -15.19
C TYR A 405 -29.24 11.32 -14.35
N ASN A 406 -29.81 10.28 -14.96
CA ASN A 406 -30.76 9.38 -14.26
C ASN A 406 -30.10 8.01 -14.05
N PHE A 407 -29.63 7.76 -12.83
CA PHE A 407 -29.02 6.49 -12.44
C PHE A 407 -29.96 5.58 -11.62
N GLN A 408 -31.22 5.92 -11.45
CA GLN A 408 -32.16 5.16 -10.59
C GLN A 408 -32.30 3.70 -10.98
N LYS A 409 -32.21 3.37 -12.27
CA LYS A 409 -32.30 1.99 -12.78
C LYS A 409 -31.24 1.04 -12.21
N PHE A 410 -30.06 1.55 -11.81
CA PHE A 410 -28.98 0.76 -11.23
C PHE A 410 -29.15 0.52 -9.72
N PHE A 411 -30.00 1.32 -9.06
CA PHE A 411 -30.21 1.29 -7.62
C PHE A 411 -31.60 0.78 -7.22
N GLN A 412 -32.40 0.28 -8.16
CA GLN A 412 -33.73 -0.28 -7.88
C GLN A 412 -33.63 -1.50 -6.95
N GLU A 413 -34.61 -1.65 -6.04
CA GLU A 413 -34.66 -2.81 -5.14
C GLU A 413 -35.01 -4.12 -5.84
N LYS A 414 -35.85 -4.03 -6.92
CA LYS A 414 -36.26 -5.19 -7.70
C LYS A 414 -35.63 -5.11 -9.09
N ASN A 415 -34.92 -6.16 -9.46
CA ASN A 415 -34.25 -6.33 -10.76
C ASN A 415 -33.43 -5.10 -11.19
N PRO A 416 -32.41 -4.67 -10.40
CA PRO A 416 -31.56 -3.58 -10.82
C PRO A 416 -30.83 -3.95 -12.10
N GLU A 417 -30.69 -3.00 -13.03
CA GLU A 417 -29.84 -3.21 -14.19
C GLU A 417 -28.38 -3.41 -13.73
N PRO A 418 -27.66 -4.45 -14.19
CA PRO A 418 -26.31 -4.66 -13.78
C PRO A 418 -25.42 -3.55 -14.30
N LEU A 419 -24.62 -2.95 -13.42
CA LEU A 419 -23.59 -1.99 -13.78
C LEU A 419 -22.25 -2.70 -13.74
N VAL A 420 -21.82 -3.26 -14.86
CA VAL A 420 -20.57 -4.03 -14.99
C VAL A 420 -19.67 -3.38 -16.03
N PHE A 421 -18.48 -3.01 -15.62
CA PHE A 421 -17.36 -2.70 -16.50
C PHE A 421 -16.37 -3.87 -16.41
N ALA A 422 -15.92 -4.36 -17.53
CA ALA A 422 -14.99 -5.48 -17.58
C ALA A 422 -13.99 -5.33 -18.73
N PRO A 423 -12.77 -5.89 -18.61
CA PRO A 423 -11.74 -5.78 -19.64
C PRO A 423 -12.09 -6.55 -20.91
N PHE A 424 -12.93 -7.57 -20.82
CA PHE A 424 -13.39 -8.41 -21.93
C PHE A 424 -14.68 -7.93 -22.61
N SER A 425 -15.04 -6.65 -22.46
CA SER A 425 -16.31 -6.08 -22.95
C SER A 425 -16.55 -6.27 -24.46
N LYS A 426 -15.48 -6.32 -25.26
CA LYS A 426 -15.53 -6.55 -26.72
C LYS A 426 -15.29 -8.00 -27.12
N GLY A 427 -14.98 -8.90 -26.19
CA GLY A 427 -14.71 -10.32 -26.43
C GLY A 427 -13.34 -10.73 -25.90
N ILE A 428 -13.13 -12.05 -25.81
CA ILE A 428 -11.88 -12.62 -25.27
C ILE A 428 -10.72 -12.45 -26.25
N SER A 429 -10.98 -12.53 -27.55
CA SER A 429 -9.97 -12.33 -28.60
C SER A 429 -9.26 -10.97 -28.51
N GLU A 430 -9.91 -9.96 -27.95
CA GLU A 430 -9.34 -8.62 -27.80
C GLU A 430 -8.49 -8.47 -26.52
N MET A 431 -8.44 -9.49 -25.67
CA MET A 431 -7.66 -9.47 -24.42
C MET A 431 -6.15 -9.53 -24.66
N ASP A 432 -5.68 -10.09 -25.77
CA ASP A 432 -4.26 -10.14 -26.13
C ASP A 432 -3.64 -8.74 -26.28
N GLY A 433 -4.44 -7.74 -26.67
CA GLY A 433 -4.06 -6.33 -26.71
C GLY A 433 -4.22 -5.56 -25.40
N GLY A 434 -4.44 -6.24 -24.24
CA GLY A 434 -4.70 -5.64 -22.93
C GLY A 434 -6.16 -5.34 -22.65
N GLY A 435 -7.07 -5.76 -23.52
CA GLY A 435 -8.52 -5.63 -23.36
C GLY A 435 -9.05 -4.20 -23.45
N PHE A 436 -10.37 -4.09 -23.38
CA PHE A 436 -11.11 -2.84 -23.39
C PHE A 436 -11.97 -2.74 -22.14
N TYR A 437 -11.55 -1.92 -21.20
CA TYR A 437 -12.29 -1.72 -19.95
C TYR A 437 -13.51 -0.82 -20.21
N ASP A 438 -14.62 -1.45 -20.58
CA ASP A 438 -15.85 -0.77 -20.95
C ASP A 438 -17.08 -1.42 -20.32
N ARG A 439 -18.22 -0.70 -20.36
CA ARG A 439 -19.49 -1.16 -19.83
C ARG A 439 -20.08 -2.26 -20.69
N ILE A 440 -20.51 -3.35 -20.05
CA ILE A 440 -21.34 -4.40 -20.66
C ILE A 440 -22.80 -4.10 -20.37
N ALA A 441 -23.62 -3.99 -21.42
CA ALA A 441 -25.01 -3.63 -21.31
C ALA A 441 -25.88 -4.88 -21.04
N GLY A 442 -26.37 -5.01 -19.81
CA GLY A 442 -27.31 -6.06 -19.42
C GLY A 442 -26.71 -7.43 -19.17
N TYR A 443 -27.52 -8.32 -18.59
CA TYR A 443 -27.10 -9.70 -18.32
C TYR A 443 -26.99 -10.55 -19.57
N ASP A 444 -27.78 -10.30 -20.61
CA ASP A 444 -27.79 -11.11 -21.84
C ASP A 444 -26.43 -11.04 -22.54
N ARG A 445 -25.90 -9.82 -22.73
CA ARG A 445 -24.57 -9.63 -23.35
C ARG A 445 -23.44 -10.21 -22.49
N LEU A 446 -23.54 -10.05 -21.16
CA LEU A 446 -22.57 -10.63 -20.23
C LEU A 446 -22.59 -12.15 -20.27
N SER A 447 -23.78 -12.76 -20.33
CA SER A 447 -23.97 -14.20 -20.46
C SER A 447 -23.38 -14.73 -21.77
N GLU A 448 -23.64 -14.06 -22.88
CA GLU A 448 -23.12 -14.44 -24.20
C GLU A 448 -21.58 -14.49 -24.19
N LEU A 449 -20.93 -13.45 -23.70
CA LEU A 449 -19.47 -13.36 -23.61
C LEU A 449 -18.87 -14.44 -22.70
N LEU A 450 -19.48 -14.69 -21.54
CA LEU A 450 -18.96 -15.66 -20.59
C LEU A 450 -19.27 -17.11 -20.99
N MET A 451 -20.39 -17.39 -21.68
CA MET A 451 -20.66 -18.69 -22.24
C MET A 451 -19.68 -19.04 -23.37
N GLN A 452 -19.32 -18.05 -24.20
CA GLN A 452 -18.25 -18.25 -25.19
C GLN A 452 -16.94 -18.59 -24.48
N ALA A 453 -16.56 -17.84 -23.43
CA ALA A 453 -15.36 -18.11 -22.63
C ALA A 453 -15.34 -19.51 -22.02
N LEU A 454 -16.48 -19.93 -21.47
CA LEU A 454 -16.61 -21.26 -20.85
C LEU A 454 -16.49 -22.39 -21.87
N ASN A 455 -17.08 -22.21 -23.05
CA ASN A 455 -16.97 -23.19 -24.12
C ASN A 455 -15.53 -23.33 -24.61
N GLU A 456 -14.85 -22.21 -24.89
CA GLU A 456 -13.44 -22.23 -25.29
C GLU A 456 -12.53 -22.80 -24.18
N TYR A 457 -12.84 -22.50 -22.90
CA TYR A 457 -12.14 -23.13 -21.77
C TYR A 457 -12.29 -24.65 -21.77
N ASN A 458 -13.52 -25.16 -21.95
CA ASN A 458 -13.84 -26.57 -21.90
C ASN A 458 -13.26 -27.36 -23.10
N GLU A 459 -13.00 -26.70 -24.23
CA GLU A 459 -12.30 -27.28 -25.35
C GLU A 459 -10.80 -27.52 -25.09
N ASN A 460 -10.17 -26.61 -24.30
CA ASN A 460 -8.73 -26.60 -24.10
C ASN A 460 -8.28 -27.14 -22.73
N ASN A 461 -9.20 -27.32 -21.77
CA ASN A 461 -8.91 -27.72 -20.40
C ASN A 461 -9.87 -28.83 -19.94
N ALA A 462 -9.67 -29.32 -18.71
CA ALA A 462 -10.62 -30.20 -18.07
C ALA A 462 -12.01 -29.55 -18.01
N ALA A 463 -13.02 -30.22 -18.50
CA ALA A 463 -14.37 -29.69 -18.60
C ALA A 463 -14.90 -29.21 -17.25
N MET A 464 -15.44 -28.02 -17.23
CA MET A 464 -16.04 -27.37 -16.07
C MET A 464 -17.54 -27.24 -16.31
N ASP A 465 -18.35 -28.00 -15.57
CA ASP A 465 -19.80 -27.89 -15.59
C ASP A 465 -20.23 -26.75 -14.65
N LEU A 466 -20.34 -25.54 -15.20
CA LEU A 466 -20.61 -24.32 -14.43
C LEU A 466 -21.88 -23.65 -14.95
N VAL A 467 -22.84 -23.44 -14.06
CA VAL A 467 -24.05 -22.67 -14.37
C VAL A 467 -23.76 -21.19 -14.13
N LEU A 468 -23.82 -20.39 -15.19
CA LEU A 468 -23.60 -18.95 -15.17
C LEU A 468 -24.93 -18.20 -14.94
N PHE A 469 -25.28 -17.98 -13.69
CA PHE A 469 -26.38 -17.09 -13.31
C PHE A 469 -25.87 -15.68 -12.99
N GLY A 470 -26.76 -14.70 -12.81
CA GLY A 470 -26.43 -13.28 -12.71
C GLY A 470 -25.31 -12.95 -11.74
N ASP A 471 -25.36 -13.45 -10.50
CA ASP A 471 -24.33 -13.18 -9.50
C ASP A 471 -22.98 -13.85 -9.86
N ALA A 472 -23.01 -15.09 -10.36
CA ALA A 472 -21.79 -15.78 -10.80
C ALA A 472 -21.10 -15.01 -11.93
N MET A 473 -21.85 -14.54 -12.91
CA MET A 473 -21.34 -13.71 -14.00
C MET A 473 -20.74 -12.39 -13.51
N CYS A 474 -21.38 -11.74 -12.54
CA CYS A 474 -20.86 -10.54 -11.90
C CYS A 474 -19.53 -10.83 -11.16
N HIS A 475 -19.42 -11.94 -10.44
CA HIS A 475 -18.17 -12.34 -9.77
C HIS A 475 -17.04 -12.59 -10.77
N VAL A 476 -17.29 -13.22 -11.94
CA VAL A 476 -16.27 -13.31 -13.00
C VAL A 476 -15.79 -11.93 -13.43
N GLY A 477 -16.72 -11.02 -13.72
CA GLY A 477 -16.37 -9.64 -14.09
C GLY A 477 -15.53 -8.91 -13.03
N LYS A 478 -15.86 -9.10 -11.75
CA LYS A 478 -15.11 -8.55 -10.61
C LYS A 478 -13.69 -9.12 -10.54
N ILE A 479 -13.54 -10.43 -10.63
CA ILE A 479 -12.24 -11.10 -10.59
C ILE A 479 -11.38 -10.66 -11.77
N CYS A 480 -11.93 -10.63 -13.00
CA CYS A 480 -11.24 -10.16 -14.20
C CYS A 480 -10.74 -8.70 -14.01
N ARG A 481 -11.60 -7.81 -13.49
CA ARG A 481 -11.19 -6.44 -13.16
C ARG A 481 -10.01 -6.40 -12.20
N ILE A 482 -10.03 -7.23 -11.14
CA ILE A 482 -8.98 -7.23 -10.12
C ILE A 482 -7.65 -7.72 -10.72
N ILE A 483 -7.65 -8.87 -11.42
CA ILE A 483 -6.41 -9.46 -11.94
C ILE A 483 -5.80 -8.68 -13.11
N THR A 484 -6.56 -7.79 -13.77
CA THR A 484 -6.01 -6.86 -14.77
C THR A 484 -5.50 -5.54 -14.16
N SER A 485 -5.69 -5.32 -12.86
CA SER A 485 -5.14 -4.17 -12.13
C SER A 485 -3.71 -4.43 -11.65
N ILE A 486 -2.91 -3.39 -11.42
CA ILE A 486 -1.53 -3.50 -10.94
C ILE A 486 -1.37 -2.71 -9.64
N PRO A 487 -1.04 -3.39 -8.52
CA PRO A 487 -1.18 -4.83 -8.27
C PRO A 487 -2.65 -5.24 -8.12
N GLY A 488 -3.00 -6.47 -8.49
CA GLY A 488 -4.37 -6.96 -8.43
C GLY A 488 -4.45 -8.37 -7.85
N HIS A 489 -4.88 -8.49 -6.60
CA HIS A 489 -4.98 -9.76 -5.88
C HIS A 489 -6.39 -9.92 -5.30
N PRO A 490 -7.26 -10.79 -5.87
CA PRO A 490 -8.58 -11.04 -5.30
C PRO A 490 -8.52 -11.90 -4.04
N LEU A 491 -9.25 -11.50 -3.00
CA LEU A 491 -9.58 -12.31 -1.83
C LEU A 491 -11.06 -12.66 -1.88
N LEU A 492 -11.36 -13.89 -2.30
CA LEU A 492 -12.71 -14.42 -2.46
C LEU A 492 -13.15 -15.09 -1.16
N VAL A 493 -14.09 -14.47 -0.48
CA VAL A 493 -14.58 -14.95 0.81
C VAL A 493 -15.97 -15.54 0.65
N GLY A 494 -16.15 -16.81 1.01
CA GLY A 494 -17.44 -17.49 0.91
C GLY A 494 -17.41 -18.88 1.53
N VAL A 495 -18.58 -19.46 1.71
CA VAL A 495 -18.73 -20.82 2.24
C VAL A 495 -18.25 -21.89 1.24
N GLY A 496 -18.02 -23.10 1.71
CA GLY A 496 -17.69 -24.24 0.84
C GLY A 496 -18.78 -24.44 -0.24
N GLY A 497 -18.36 -24.77 -1.47
CA GLY A 497 -19.28 -24.96 -2.59
C GLY A 497 -19.77 -23.68 -3.30
N SER A 498 -19.30 -22.49 -2.91
CA SER A 498 -19.70 -21.24 -3.54
C SER A 498 -19.03 -20.93 -4.90
N GLY A 499 -18.41 -21.90 -5.55
CA GLY A 499 -17.85 -21.76 -6.90
C GLY A 499 -16.58 -20.90 -7.03
N ARG A 500 -16.01 -20.37 -5.94
CA ARG A 500 -14.85 -19.45 -5.94
C ARG A 500 -13.69 -19.90 -6.83
N GLN A 501 -13.30 -21.20 -6.71
CA GLN A 501 -12.19 -21.76 -7.49
C GLN A 501 -12.53 -21.84 -8.98
N SER A 502 -13.74 -22.32 -9.33
CA SER A 502 -14.20 -22.46 -10.71
C SER A 502 -14.31 -21.10 -11.39
N LEU A 503 -14.92 -20.11 -10.70
CA LEU A 503 -15.01 -18.74 -11.21
C LEU A 503 -13.63 -18.08 -11.36
N SER A 504 -12.68 -18.34 -10.43
CA SER A 504 -11.30 -17.87 -10.58
C SER A 504 -10.62 -18.45 -11.81
N ARG A 505 -10.75 -19.75 -12.06
CA ARG A 505 -10.16 -20.40 -13.25
C ARG A 505 -10.75 -19.85 -14.54
N LEU A 506 -12.07 -19.67 -14.60
CA LEU A 506 -12.72 -19.07 -15.76
C LEU A 506 -12.26 -17.63 -15.97
N SER A 507 -12.17 -16.82 -14.90
CA SER A 507 -11.68 -15.45 -14.98
C SER A 507 -10.23 -15.35 -15.44
N SER A 508 -9.36 -16.26 -14.96
CA SER A 508 -7.97 -16.35 -15.38
C SER A 508 -7.86 -16.64 -16.88
N TYR A 509 -8.64 -17.62 -17.36
CA TYR A 509 -8.68 -17.97 -18.77
C TYR A 509 -9.21 -16.81 -19.64
N THR A 510 -10.30 -16.17 -19.20
CA THR A 510 -10.88 -15.00 -19.88
C THR A 510 -9.89 -13.85 -20.04
N CYS A 511 -8.97 -13.69 -19.06
CA CYS A 511 -7.93 -12.65 -19.09
C CYS A 511 -6.59 -13.13 -19.66
N LEU A 512 -6.54 -14.35 -20.23
CA LEU A 512 -5.33 -14.96 -20.80
C LEU A 512 -4.19 -15.14 -19.79
N TYR A 513 -4.51 -15.35 -18.51
CA TYR A 513 -3.54 -15.70 -17.48
C TYR A 513 -3.44 -17.21 -17.29
N LEU A 514 -2.22 -17.70 -17.08
CA LEU A 514 -1.98 -19.10 -16.73
C LEU A 514 -2.37 -19.34 -15.27
N THR A 515 -3.34 -20.22 -15.03
CA THR A 515 -3.68 -20.63 -13.66
C THR A 515 -2.67 -21.64 -13.12
N MET A 516 -2.05 -21.34 -11.99
CA MET A 516 -1.17 -22.24 -11.25
C MET A 516 -1.73 -22.50 -9.85
N MET A 517 -1.59 -23.73 -9.38
CA MET A 517 -1.99 -24.18 -8.04
C MET A 517 -0.92 -25.07 -7.46
N ILE A 518 -0.73 -25.03 -6.15
CA ILE A 518 0.10 -26.01 -5.46
C ILE A 518 -0.69 -27.29 -5.20
N VAL A 519 -0.03 -28.43 -5.32
CA VAL A 519 -0.60 -29.74 -5.03
C VAL A 519 -0.01 -30.25 -3.73
N ILE A 520 -0.83 -30.28 -2.68
CA ILE A 520 -0.41 -30.74 -1.36
C ILE A 520 -0.29 -32.27 -1.34
N SER A 521 0.93 -32.75 -1.18
CA SER A 521 1.24 -34.16 -0.86
C SER A 521 1.49 -34.31 0.64
N GLY A 522 1.53 -35.55 1.13
CA GLY A 522 1.76 -35.82 2.57
C GLY A 522 3.06 -35.22 3.14
N ASN A 523 4.07 -35.00 2.30
CA ASN A 523 5.37 -34.45 2.68
C ASN A 523 5.60 -33.01 2.18
N TYR A 524 4.56 -32.33 1.70
CA TYR A 524 4.68 -30.97 1.17
C TYR A 524 5.10 -29.99 2.27
N GLY A 525 6.29 -29.40 2.14
CA GLY A 525 6.90 -28.52 3.13
C GLY A 525 7.26 -27.14 2.59
N MET A 526 8.06 -26.41 3.35
CA MET A 526 8.50 -25.05 3.00
C MET A 526 9.36 -25.02 1.72
N ASN A 527 10.20 -26.03 1.52
CA ASN A 527 11.08 -26.09 0.35
C ASN A 527 10.28 -26.31 -0.94
N ASP A 528 9.21 -27.12 -0.86
CA ASP A 528 8.34 -27.37 -2.01
C ASP A 528 7.56 -26.09 -2.39
N LEU A 529 7.04 -25.36 -1.38
CA LEU A 529 6.42 -24.06 -1.60
C LEU A 529 7.39 -23.04 -2.23
N LYS A 530 8.65 -23.01 -1.76
CA LYS A 530 9.68 -22.14 -2.37
C LYS A 530 9.90 -22.51 -3.84
N ALA A 531 10.03 -23.79 -4.17
CA ALA A 531 10.22 -24.23 -5.54
C ALA A 531 9.02 -23.86 -6.45
N ASP A 532 7.79 -24.03 -5.97
CA ASP A 532 6.60 -23.63 -6.70
C ASP A 532 6.54 -22.12 -6.92
N LEU A 533 6.85 -21.32 -5.89
CA LEU A 533 6.92 -19.86 -6.01
C LEU A 533 8.04 -19.43 -6.98
N GLN A 534 9.22 -20.04 -6.92
CA GLN A 534 10.31 -19.76 -7.87
C GLN A 534 9.88 -20.05 -9.32
N ALA A 535 9.14 -21.14 -9.55
CA ALA A 535 8.59 -21.45 -10.88
C ALA A 535 7.60 -20.38 -11.38
N MET A 536 6.71 -19.87 -10.49
CA MET A 536 5.77 -18.80 -10.81
C MET A 536 6.50 -17.49 -11.10
N TYR A 537 7.50 -17.14 -10.27
CA TYR A 537 8.33 -15.95 -10.42
C TYR A 537 9.14 -15.96 -11.72
N THR A 538 9.64 -17.14 -12.13
CA THR A 538 10.35 -17.29 -13.39
C THR A 538 9.43 -17.03 -14.58
N LYS A 539 8.19 -17.55 -14.55
CA LYS A 539 7.20 -17.28 -15.61
C LYS A 539 6.81 -15.80 -15.65
N ALA A 540 6.42 -15.23 -14.52
CA ALA A 540 5.93 -13.86 -14.48
C ALA A 540 7.04 -12.80 -14.65
N GLY A 541 8.20 -12.99 -14.03
CA GLY A 541 9.27 -11.98 -13.99
C GLY A 541 10.30 -12.12 -15.10
N VAL A 542 10.70 -13.36 -15.45
CA VAL A 542 11.71 -13.59 -16.49
C VAL A 542 11.07 -13.69 -17.86
N LYS A 543 10.02 -14.53 -18.00
CA LYS A 543 9.34 -14.76 -19.30
C LYS A 543 8.29 -13.71 -19.65
N ASP A 544 7.89 -12.85 -18.70
CA ASP A 544 6.85 -11.83 -18.86
C ASP A 544 5.47 -12.40 -19.18
N GLU A 545 5.17 -13.59 -18.64
CA GLU A 545 3.89 -14.29 -18.82
C GLU A 545 2.92 -13.93 -17.68
N GLY A 546 1.65 -13.73 -18.01
CA GLY A 546 0.60 -13.53 -17.00
C GLY A 546 0.31 -14.82 -16.23
N VAL A 547 0.41 -14.79 -14.91
CA VAL A 547 0.18 -15.95 -14.03
C VAL A 547 -0.84 -15.60 -12.95
N MET A 548 -1.84 -16.43 -12.76
CA MET A 548 -2.73 -16.38 -11.61
C MET A 548 -2.46 -17.56 -10.69
N PHE A 549 -1.95 -17.26 -9.49
CA PHE A 549 -1.77 -18.24 -8.43
C PHE A 549 -3.06 -18.41 -7.63
N LEU A 550 -3.75 -19.54 -7.83
CA LEU A 550 -4.96 -19.89 -7.10
C LEU A 550 -4.59 -20.62 -5.81
N PHE A 551 -4.90 -20.01 -4.67
CA PHE A 551 -4.53 -20.52 -3.35
C PHE A 551 -5.74 -20.57 -2.42
N THR A 552 -5.95 -21.73 -1.78
CA THR A 552 -7.12 -21.99 -0.92
C THR A 552 -6.72 -22.19 0.53
N ASP A 553 -7.66 -21.97 1.44
CA ASP A 553 -7.46 -22.18 2.88
C ASP A 553 -7.14 -23.65 3.23
N GLY A 554 -7.64 -24.62 2.45
CA GLY A 554 -7.30 -26.04 2.61
C GLY A 554 -5.85 -26.39 2.25
N GLN A 555 -5.15 -25.54 1.52
CA GLN A 555 -3.75 -25.73 1.15
C GLN A 555 -2.77 -25.19 2.23
N ILE A 556 -3.28 -24.55 3.28
CA ILE A 556 -2.46 -24.04 4.37
C ILE A 556 -2.23 -25.15 5.41
N THR A 557 -1.28 -26.03 5.12
CA THR A 557 -0.86 -27.09 6.04
C THR A 557 0.05 -26.55 7.16
N ASN A 558 0.78 -25.48 6.88
CA ASN A 558 1.63 -24.77 7.82
C ASN A 558 1.38 -23.26 7.73
N GLU A 559 1.09 -22.60 8.85
CA GLU A 559 0.86 -21.15 8.87
C GLU A 559 2.06 -20.31 8.41
N LYS A 560 3.29 -20.87 8.47
CA LYS A 560 4.48 -20.22 7.90
C LYS A 560 4.41 -20.02 6.39
N PHE A 561 3.57 -20.76 5.65
CA PHE A 561 3.32 -20.52 4.23
C PHE A 561 2.80 -19.09 4.00
N LEU A 562 1.99 -18.60 4.93
CA LEU A 562 1.43 -17.26 4.85
C LEU A 562 2.46 -16.14 5.00
N VAL A 563 3.67 -16.41 5.49
CA VAL A 563 4.77 -15.43 5.50
C VAL A 563 5.15 -15.07 4.07
N TYR A 564 5.40 -16.09 3.23
CA TYR A 564 5.75 -15.90 1.82
C TYR A 564 4.62 -15.25 1.03
N ILE A 565 3.39 -15.65 1.34
CA ILE A 565 2.19 -15.08 0.74
C ILE A 565 2.03 -13.61 1.13
N ASN A 566 2.26 -13.27 2.39
CA ASN A 566 2.19 -11.89 2.88
C ASN A 566 3.24 -10.99 2.20
N ASP A 567 4.47 -11.46 2.05
CA ASP A 567 5.55 -10.71 1.39
C ASP A 567 5.27 -10.53 -0.11
N LEU A 568 4.78 -11.57 -0.79
CA LEU A 568 4.32 -11.48 -2.18
C LEU A 568 3.24 -10.42 -2.35
N LEU A 569 2.22 -10.42 -1.49
CA LEU A 569 1.12 -9.45 -1.54
C LEU A 569 1.56 -8.02 -1.20
N ALA A 570 2.48 -7.87 -0.25
CA ALA A 570 2.92 -6.56 0.24
C ALA A 570 3.84 -5.85 -0.75
N SER A 571 4.87 -6.55 -1.23
CA SER A 571 5.95 -5.96 -2.03
C SER A 571 6.19 -6.65 -3.37
N GLY A 572 5.80 -7.92 -3.50
CA GLY A 572 6.21 -8.79 -4.60
C GLY A 572 7.63 -9.34 -4.44
N ASP A 573 8.39 -8.87 -3.45
CA ASP A 573 9.74 -9.35 -3.15
C ASP A 573 9.73 -10.23 -1.89
N ILE A 574 10.16 -11.47 -2.04
CA ILE A 574 10.31 -12.43 -0.94
C ILE A 574 11.80 -12.58 -0.65
N ALA A 575 12.26 -12.04 0.46
CA ALA A 575 13.68 -11.89 0.78
C ALA A 575 14.49 -13.19 0.77
N ASP A 576 13.88 -14.30 1.24
CA ASP A 576 14.52 -15.63 1.39
C ASP A 576 14.11 -16.62 0.28
N LEU A 577 13.59 -16.13 -0.85
CA LEU A 577 13.16 -17.00 -1.95
C LEU A 577 14.32 -17.50 -2.79
N TYR A 578 15.34 -16.68 -3.00
CA TYR A 578 16.48 -16.96 -3.87
C TYR A 578 17.81 -16.83 -3.14
N ALA A 579 18.75 -17.73 -3.42
CA ALA A 579 20.15 -17.61 -3.04
C ALA A 579 20.84 -16.50 -3.86
N SER A 580 22.04 -16.08 -3.46
CA SER A 580 22.77 -14.98 -4.12
C SER A 580 23.09 -15.27 -5.59
N ASP A 581 23.57 -16.48 -5.88
CA ASP A 581 23.88 -16.96 -7.22
C ASP A 581 22.63 -17.07 -8.13
N GLU A 582 21.49 -17.48 -7.56
CA GLU A 582 20.21 -17.50 -8.27
C GLU A 582 19.74 -16.09 -8.61
N LYS A 583 19.92 -15.12 -7.70
CA LYS A 583 19.60 -13.71 -7.96
C LYS A 583 20.44 -13.15 -9.11
N ASP A 584 21.73 -13.51 -9.18
CA ASP A 584 22.60 -13.08 -10.27
C ASP A 584 22.19 -13.70 -11.61
N ALA A 585 21.77 -14.96 -11.62
CA ALA A 585 21.22 -15.61 -12.81
C ALA A 585 19.95 -14.90 -13.31
N ILE A 586 19.03 -14.55 -12.41
CA ILE A 586 17.81 -13.80 -12.73
C ILE A 586 18.14 -12.40 -13.27
N ARG A 587 19.05 -11.66 -12.63
CA ARG A 587 19.50 -10.33 -13.10
C ARG A 587 20.04 -10.40 -14.51
N ASN A 588 20.84 -11.43 -14.83
CA ASN A 588 21.35 -11.65 -16.17
C ASN A 588 20.22 -11.96 -17.18
N ALA A 589 19.23 -12.76 -16.78
CA ALA A 589 18.11 -13.13 -17.64
C ALA A 589 17.21 -11.94 -18.03
N VAL A 590 17.00 -10.98 -17.11
CA VAL A 590 16.14 -9.79 -17.36
C VAL A 590 16.90 -8.61 -17.96
N ARG A 591 18.23 -8.68 -18.09
CA ARG A 591 19.08 -7.58 -18.55
C ARG A 591 18.69 -7.02 -19.92
N SER A 592 18.33 -7.88 -20.86
CA SER A 592 17.91 -7.46 -22.20
C SER A 592 16.62 -6.63 -22.15
N GLY A 593 15.65 -7.08 -21.36
CA GLY A 593 14.39 -6.36 -21.16
C GLY A 593 14.57 -5.01 -20.45
N CYS A 594 15.45 -4.96 -19.46
CA CYS A 594 15.80 -3.74 -18.73
C CYS A 594 16.44 -2.70 -19.66
N LYS A 595 17.37 -3.11 -20.52
CA LYS A 595 17.97 -2.25 -21.55
C LYS A 595 16.95 -1.77 -22.57
N GLY A 596 16.02 -2.64 -23.00
CA GLY A 596 14.93 -2.27 -23.89
C GLY A 596 13.99 -1.21 -23.30
N ALA A 597 13.83 -1.20 -21.98
CA ALA A 597 13.07 -0.19 -21.24
C ALA A 597 13.87 1.11 -20.94
N GLY A 598 15.12 1.22 -21.38
CA GLY A 598 15.98 2.40 -21.17
C GLY A 598 16.46 2.58 -19.73
N ILE A 599 16.39 1.53 -18.91
CA ILE A 599 16.79 1.54 -17.49
C ILE A 599 18.30 1.24 -17.39
N GLN A 600 18.99 1.99 -16.52
CA GLN A 600 20.43 1.83 -16.31
C GLN A 600 20.76 0.41 -15.77
N ASP A 601 21.79 -0.23 -16.34
CA ASP A 601 22.24 -1.59 -16.01
C ASP A 601 23.04 -1.61 -14.69
N THR A 602 22.31 -1.59 -13.56
CA THR A 602 22.84 -1.82 -12.22
C THR A 602 22.17 -3.04 -11.59
N PRO A 603 22.83 -3.76 -10.68
CA PRO A 603 22.22 -4.93 -10.02
C PRO A 603 20.89 -4.62 -9.33
N GLU A 604 20.76 -3.43 -8.73
CA GLU A 604 19.57 -2.97 -8.05
C GLU A 604 18.43 -2.70 -9.05
N ASN A 605 18.72 -1.98 -10.14
CA ASN A 605 17.74 -1.68 -11.18
C ASN A 605 17.24 -2.95 -11.89
N LEU A 606 18.13 -3.91 -12.15
CA LEU A 606 17.76 -5.21 -12.73
C LEU A 606 16.82 -5.98 -11.79
N TRP A 607 17.10 -5.97 -10.48
CA TRP A 607 16.23 -6.61 -9.49
C TRP A 607 14.88 -5.89 -9.38
N MET A 608 14.87 -4.56 -9.32
CA MET A 608 13.65 -3.77 -9.28
C MET A 608 12.80 -3.95 -10.54
N PHE A 609 13.42 -4.07 -11.71
CA PHE A 609 12.74 -4.36 -12.97
C PHE A 609 12.08 -5.76 -12.94
N PHE A 610 12.79 -6.76 -12.42
CA PHE A 610 12.24 -8.10 -12.21
C PHE A 610 11.02 -8.09 -11.28
N ILE A 611 11.13 -7.44 -10.12
CA ILE A 611 10.01 -7.30 -9.17
C ILE A 611 8.85 -6.50 -9.78
N GLY A 612 9.12 -5.47 -10.56
CA GLY A 612 8.11 -4.72 -11.31
C GLY A 612 7.30 -5.62 -12.25
N ARG A 613 7.97 -6.53 -12.98
CA ARG A 613 7.29 -7.53 -13.82
C ARG A 613 6.46 -8.52 -13.00
N ILE A 614 6.97 -8.98 -11.86
CA ILE A 614 6.21 -9.86 -10.96
C ILE A 614 4.93 -9.16 -10.49
N ARG A 615 5.01 -7.93 -10.02
CA ARG A 615 3.84 -7.15 -9.57
C ARG A 615 2.82 -6.90 -10.69
N LYS A 616 3.28 -6.85 -11.94
CA LYS A 616 2.43 -6.68 -13.11
C LYS A 616 1.75 -7.99 -13.54
N ASN A 617 2.47 -9.11 -13.52
CA ASN A 617 2.08 -10.35 -14.18
C ASN A 617 1.65 -11.46 -13.22
N LEU A 618 2.04 -11.41 -11.94
CA LEU A 618 1.68 -12.45 -10.96
C LEU A 618 0.55 -11.94 -10.07
N HIS A 619 -0.62 -12.51 -10.26
CA HIS A 619 -1.80 -12.23 -9.47
C HIS A 619 -2.15 -13.41 -8.57
N MET A 620 -2.55 -13.14 -7.35
CA MET A 620 -2.89 -14.17 -6.38
C MET A 620 -4.38 -14.15 -6.08
N SER A 621 -5.08 -15.25 -6.41
CA SER A 621 -6.48 -15.45 -6.04
C SER A 621 -6.58 -16.29 -4.76
N LEU A 622 -6.97 -15.65 -3.68
CA LEU A 622 -7.15 -16.27 -2.37
C LEU A 622 -8.60 -16.70 -2.17
N CYS A 623 -8.85 -17.99 -1.97
CA CYS A 623 -10.20 -18.52 -1.73
C CYS A 623 -10.31 -18.94 -0.24
N PHE A 624 -10.85 -18.07 0.61
CA PHE A 624 -10.93 -18.29 2.04
C PHE A 624 -12.37 -18.45 2.52
N SER A 625 -12.54 -19.31 3.53
CA SER A 625 -13.83 -19.50 4.20
C SER A 625 -14.00 -18.50 5.35
N PRO A 626 -15.16 -17.85 5.50
CA PRO A 626 -15.44 -16.98 6.64
C PRO A 626 -15.81 -17.76 7.92
N VAL A 627 -15.89 -19.09 7.84
CA VAL A 627 -16.34 -19.93 8.96
C VAL A 627 -15.26 -20.03 10.03
N GLY A 628 -15.63 -19.78 11.27
CA GLY A 628 -14.74 -19.81 12.43
C GLY A 628 -13.80 -18.60 12.52
N ASP A 629 -12.78 -18.73 13.38
CA ASP A 629 -11.84 -17.64 13.67
C ASP A 629 -10.56 -17.65 12.82
N ALA A 630 -10.38 -18.64 11.96
CA ALA A 630 -9.15 -18.85 11.22
C ALA A 630 -8.78 -17.64 10.36
N MET A 631 -9.72 -17.13 9.56
CA MET A 631 -9.51 -15.98 8.69
C MET A 631 -9.17 -14.71 9.52
N ARG A 632 -9.88 -14.48 10.63
CA ARG A 632 -9.64 -13.34 11.52
C ARG A 632 -8.26 -13.40 12.19
N ASN A 633 -7.86 -14.58 12.64
CA ASN A 633 -6.55 -14.78 13.27
C ASN A 633 -5.41 -14.64 12.26
N ARG A 634 -5.58 -15.14 11.04
CA ARG A 634 -4.63 -14.97 9.94
C ARG A 634 -4.50 -13.50 9.54
N ALA A 635 -5.61 -12.77 9.41
CA ALA A 635 -5.58 -11.34 9.09
C ALA A 635 -4.85 -10.48 10.13
N LYS A 636 -4.87 -10.87 11.42
CA LYS A 636 -4.11 -10.19 12.48
C LYS A 636 -2.60 -10.44 12.37
N LYS A 637 -2.20 -11.67 12.02
CA LYS A 637 -0.78 -12.06 11.88
C LYS A 637 -0.18 -11.63 10.54
N PHE A 638 -1.00 -11.55 9.49
CA PHE A 638 -0.62 -11.28 8.10
C PHE A 638 -1.49 -10.18 7.52
N PRO A 639 -1.23 -8.92 7.83
CA PRO A 639 -2.10 -7.82 7.46
C PRO A 639 -2.22 -7.62 5.94
N ALA A 640 -1.23 -8.02 5.14
CA ALA A 640 -1.29 -7.91 3.69
C ALA A 640 -2.43 -8.75 3.08
N LEU A 641 -2.85 -9.84 3.72
CA LEU A 641 -4.00 -10.65 3.29
C LEU A 641 -5.30 -9.83 3.14
N VAL A 642 -5.46 -8.76 3.91
CA VAL A 642 -6.66 -7.90 3.89
C VAL A 642 -6.35 -6.53 3.30
N ASN A 643 -5.16 -6.00 3.55
CA ASN A 643 -4.78 -4.64 3.18
C ASN A 643 -4.26 -4.52 1.74
N CYS A 644 -3.70 -5.60 1.18
CA CYS A 644 -3.13 -5.64 -0.16
C CYS A 644 -3.95 -6.48 -1.14
N THR A 645 -5.16 -6.88 -0.76
CA THR A 645 -6.09 -7.63 -1.59
C THR A 645 -7.40 -6.86 -1.78
N VAL A 646 -8.11 -7.17 -2.85
CA VAL A 646 -9.47 -6.71 -3.09
C VAL A 646 -10.44 -7.81 -2.67
N ILE A 647 -11.25 -7.52 -1.66
CA ILE A 647 -12.19 -8.49 -1.12
C ILE A 647 -13.43 -8.54 -1.99
N ASP A 648 -13.80 -9.73 -2.41
CA ASP A 648 -15.10 -10.04 -3.02
C ASP A 648 -15.83 -11.06 -2.13
N TRP A 649 -16.87 -10.59 -1.45
CA TRP A 649 -17.66 -11.40 -0.53
C TRP A 649 -18.79 -12.10 -1.27
N PHE A 650 -18.76 -13.43 -1.29
CA PHE A 650 -19.78 -14.26 -1.90
C PHE A 650 -20.99 -14.33 -0.96
N GLN A 651 -22.06 -13.67 -1.34
CA GLN A 651 -23.35 -13.78 -0.67
C GLN A 651 -23.94 -15.18 -0.85
N PRO A 652 -24.85 -15.63 0.02
CA PRO A 652 -25.58 -16.88 -0.22
C PRO A 652 -26.25 -16.85 -1.59
N TRP A 653 -26.16 -17.96 -2.30
CA TRP A 653 -26.78 -18.11 -3.61
C TRP A 653 -28.30 -17.91 -3.53
N PRO A 654 -28.97 -17.31 -4.54
CA PRO A 654 -30.41 -17.28 -4.60
C PRO A 654 -30.97 -18.71 -4.63
N MET A 655 -32.11 -18.93 -4.02
CA MET A 655 -32.74 -20.25 -3.91
C MET A 655 -33.63 -20.61 -5.11
N ASP A 656 -33.64 -19.81 -6.15
CA ASP A 656 -34.52 -20.00 -7.32
C ASP A 656 -33.84 -20.79 -8.43
#